data_2ec39852cedab7c468d0a655fbe01e68
#
_entry.id   2ec39852cedab7c468d0a655fbe01e68
#
_cell.length_a   1.000
_cell.length_b   1.000
_cell.length_c   1.000
_cell.angle_alpha   90.00
_cell.angle_beta   90.00
_cell.angle_gamma   90.00
#
_symmetry.space_group_name_H-M   'P 1'
#
loop_
_entity.id
_entity.type
_entity.pdbx_description
1 polymer ?
#
loop_
_entity_poly.entity_id
_entity_poly.type
_entity_poly.pdbx_seq_one_letter_code
_entity_poly.pdbx_strand_id
1 'polypeptide(L)'
;MSREVKKIPELFGSCVFNERTMRKYVKEKYFQEWKKCLSDGKPLTLEVADGIAEGMKQWALENGATHFTHWFQPLTGITAEKHDSFISPAGGGAITMEFSGKELVRGEPDASSFPSGGLRATFEARGYSAWDPTAFAFIKDGTLCIPTVFCSYSGEALDKKTPLLRSCDAVSRQAVRILRLFGDTETQKVIAQVGPEQEYFLIDKELFLEREDLRLCGRTLFGSKPPKGQELEDHYFGTIRPRVAEYMQDLDEELWKLGVLSKTRHNEVAPAQHEMAPVYSDANTANDQNQISMEIMQKVADRHGLVCLLHEKPFAGVNGSGKHNNWSLGTDTGKNLFSPGKTPGQNAQFLLFLAAFVRGVDKYQELLRCSVAFAGNDHRLGAQEAPPAIISVFLGEELEGIVDSIVRETGYTEKSKGTLRIGVDVLPPIPKDTTDRNRTSPVAFTGNKFEFRMPGSSQSIAGPTTVLNTIIADSLCVFADELEKAPDFTTALHELIKRTFKDHGRILFGGNGYDESWVEEAERRGLKNLKNSSTALPEYMLPKNVELLTKYGVYTEAEIIARNEIHMEHYCKVIAIEGETLVDMVQHGVLNAVSEYTAALSETLIKKRKALPEVPCRVESALIGTLSSLNESLLDKMVSLKSALETAPSVGSAELMKYYHDEVFLRMEDMRTVIDKLETLTAVEYWPYPSYYDMLFSV
;
A
#
# COMPACT_ATOMS: atom_id res chain seq x y z
N MET A 1 -24.01 8.45 -27.66
CA MET A 1 -23.03 8.66 -28.75
C MET A 1 -22.11 7.47 -28.78
N SER A 2 -21.91 6.82 -29.95
CA SER A 2 -20.91 5.74 -30.05
C SER A 2 -19.51 6.35 -29.81
N ARG A 3 -18.85 5.95 -28.72
CA ARG A 3 -17.47 6.33 -28.46
C ARG A 3 -16.58 5.81 -29.59
N GLU A 4 -15.71 6.66 -30.11
CA GLU A 4 -14.71 6.27 -31.09
C GLU A 4 -13.83 5.16 -30.49
N VAL A 5 -13.74 4.02 -31.15
CA VAL A 5 -12.92 2.89 -30.66
C VAL A 5 -11.44 3.28 -30.79
N LYS A 6 -10.85 3.72 -29.71
CA LYS A 6 -9.42 4.04 -29.67
C LYS A 6 -8.59 2.77 -29.83
N LYS A 7 -7.54 2.83 -30.63
CA LYS A 7 -6.61 1.72 -30.82
C LYS A 7 -5.68 1.65 -29.60
N ILE A 8 -5.97 0.78 -28.66
CA ILE A 8 -5.24 0.62 -27.40
C ILE A 8 -3.70 0.51 -27.59
N PRO A 9 -3.17 -0.25 -28.60
CA PRO A 9 -1.74 -0.30 -28.83
C PRO A 9 -1.09 1.04 -29.21
N GLU A 10 -1.85 1.98 -29.80
CA GLU A 10 -1.38 3.33 -30.13
C GLU A 10 -1.49 4.26 -28.93
N LEU A 11 -2.49 4.03 -28.08
CA LEU A 11 -2.74 4.80 -26.86
C LEU A 11 -1.72 4.49 -25.75
N PHE A 12 -1.30 3.22 -25.64
CA PHE A 12 -0.45 2.77 -24.55
C PHE A 12 0.91 3.47 -24.54
N GLY A 13 1.22 4.13 -23.42
CA GLY A 13 2.47 4.88 -23.23
C GLY A 13 2.58 6.15 -24.08
N SER A 14 1.46 6.67 -24.64
CA SER A 14 1.47 7.89 -25.46
C SER A 14 1.93 9.11 -24.67
N CYS A 15 1.69 9.15 -23.36
CA CYS A 15 2.13 10.21 -22.45
C CYS A 15 3.42 9.85 -21.68
N VAL A 16 4.24 8.91 -22.17
CA VAL A 16 5.48 8.48 -21.51
C VAL A 16 6.67 8.65 -22.42
N PHE A 17 7.74 9.24 -21.89
CA PHE A 17 9.03 9.40 -22.58
C PHE A 17 9.85 8.13 -22.45
N ASN A 18 9.29 6.98 -22.93
CA ASN A 18 9.90 5.66 -22.90
C ASN A 18 10.95 5.49 -24.01
N GLU A 19 11.63 4.33 -24.07
CA GLU A 19 12.66 4.06 -25.10
C GLU A 19 12.16 4.27 -26.53
N ARG A 20 10.92 3.89 -26.83
CA ARG A 20 10.31 4.09 -28.15
C ARG A 20 10.19 5.58 -28.51
N THR A 21 9.83 6.41 -27.55
CA THR A 21 9.73 7.87 -27.68
C THR A 21 11.13 8.48 -27.73
N MET A 22 12.02 8.08 -26.84
CA MET A 22 13.41 8.56 -26.82
C MET A 22 14.11 8.37 -28.17
N ARG A 23 13.95 7.21 -28.83
CA ARG A 23 14.53 6.95 -30.17
C ARG A 23 14.08 7.92 -31.26
N LYS A 24 12.94 8.62 -31.07
CA LYS A 24 12.44 9.59 -32.05
C LYS A 24 12.97 11.00 -31.80
N TYR A 25 13.22 11.35 -30.55
CA TYR A 25 13.54 12.71 -30.14
C TYR A 25 14.98 12.91 -29.66
N VAL A 26 15.64 11.85 -29.19
CA VAL A 26 17.03 11.89 -28.69
C VAL A 26 17.99 11.38 -29.78
N LYS A 27 19.09 12.09 -29.97
CA LYS A 27 20.13 11.66 -30.92
C LYS A 27 20.70 10.30 -30.51
N GLU A 28 20.90 9.40 -31.48
CA GLU A 28 21.31 8.01 -31.25
C GLU A 28 22.54 7.88 -30.34
N LYS A 29 23.55 8.76 -30.47
CA LYS A 29 24.74 8.72 -29.61
C LYS A 29 24.39 8.87 -28.12
N TYR A 30 23.48 9.79 -27.76
CA TYR A 30 23.09 10.02 -26.37
C TYR A 30 22.19 8.91 -25.84
N PHE A 31 21.32 8.37 -26.70
CA PHE A 31 20.50 7.22 -26.36
C PHE A 31 21.33 5.98 -26.05
N GLN A 32 22.36 5.68 -26.87
CA GLN A 32 23.25 4.53 -26.64
C GLN A 32 24.11 4.73 -25.39
N GLU A 33 24.62 5.93 -25.14
CA GLU A 33 25.36 6.21 -23.90
C GLU A 33 24.49 6.12 -22.65
N TRP A 34 23.25 6.61 -22.70
CA TRP A 34 22.28 6.42 -21.62
C TRP A 34 22.06 4.92 -21.33
N LYS A 35 21.78 4.11 -22.32
CA LYS A 35 21.64 2.65 -22.15
C LYS A 35 22.89 2.01 -21.54
N LYS A 36 24.05 2.40 -22.01
CA LYS A 36 25.32 1.90 -21.47
C LYS A 36 25.54 2.29 -20.02
N CYS A 37 25.24 3.52 -19.64
CA CYS A 37 25.33 3.95 -18.25
C CYS A 37 24.41 3.14 -17.33
N LEU A 38 23.17 2.85 -17.78
CA LEU A 38 22.24 2.03 -17.01
C LEU A 38 22.74 0.59 -16.87
N SER A 39 23.27 -0.01 -17.94
CA SER A 39 23.79 -1.39 -17.89
C SER A 39 25.05 -1.50 -17.04
N ASP A 40 25.94 -0.50 -17.12
CA ASP A 40 27.21 -0.48 -16.39
C ASP A 40 27.05 0.00 -14.93
N GLY A 41 25.88 0.52 -14.54
CA GLY A 41 25.65 1.14 -13.22
C GLY A 41 26.48 2.40 -13.01
N LYS A 42 26.76 3.18 -14.07
CA LYS A 42 27.57 4.40 -14.02
C LYS A 42 26.71 5.66 -14.10
N PRO A 43 27.11 6.76 -13.44
CA PRO A 43 26.40 8.02 -13.54
C PRO A 43 26.48 8.59 -14.96
N LEU A 44 25.40 9.26 -15.38
CA LEU A 44 25.33 9.98 -16.64
C LEU A 44 26.21 11.23 -16.63
N THR A 45 26.82 11.56 -17.77
CA THR A 45 27.52 12.84 -17.94
C THR A 45 26.51 13.96 -18.22
N LEU A 46 26.89 15.21 -17.93
CA LEU A 46 26.05 16.36 -18.22
C LEU A 46 25.76 16.51 -19.72
N GLU A 47 26.72 16.17 -20.60
CA GLU A 47 26.53 16.19 -22.07
C GLU A 47 25.42 15.24 -22.51
N VAL A 48 25.37 14.03 -21.93
CA VAL A 48 24.31 13.06 -22.22
C VAL A 48 22.98 13.56 -21.68
N ALA A 49 22.98 14.12 -20.47
CA ALA A 49 21.78 14.71 -19.88
C ALA A 49 21.23 15.89 -20.72
N ASP A 50 22.08 16.76 -21.23
CA ASP A 50 21.68 17.86 -22.14
C ASP A 50 21.03 17.32 -23.42
N GLY A 51 21.62 16.28 -24.02
CA GLY A 51 21.06 15.65 -25.22
C GLY A 51 19.71 14.98 -24.99
N ILE A 52 19.48 14.44 -23.80
CA ILE A 52 18.20 13.84 -23.41
C ILE A 52 17.18 14.94 -23.08
N ALA A 53 17.58 15.98 -22.34
CA ALA A 53 16.74 17.11 -21.96
C ALA A 53 16.16 17.84 -23.18
N GLU A 54 16.98 18.06 -24.22
CA GLU A 54 16.51 18.68 -25.47
C GLU A 54 15.43 17.85 -26.17
N GLY A 55 15.65 16.51 -26.28
CA GLY A 55 14.65 15.61 -26.88
C GLY A 55 13.39 15.50 -26.02
N MET A 56 13.52 15.49 -24.70
CA MET A 56 12.42 15.44 -23.75
C MET A 56 11.57 16.72 -23.80
N LYS A 57 12.22 17.90 -23.87
CA LYS A 57 11.56 19.21 -24.02
C LYS A 57 10.79 19.25 -25.34
N GLN A 58 11.41 18.89 -26.47
CA GLN A 58 10.75 18.89 -27.77
C GLN A 58 9.50 18.02 -27.73
N TRP A 59 9.62 16.79 -27.25
CA TRP A 59 8.48 15.88 -27.09
C TRP A 59 7.38 16.45 -26.18
N ALA A 60 7.76 17.06 -25.04
CA ALA A 60 6.81 17.62 -24.10
C ALA A 60 6.01 18.77 -24.70
N LEU A 61 6.69 19.70 -25.41
CA LEU A 61 6.04 20.84 -26.08
C LEU A 61 5.10 20.38 -27.20
N GLU A 62 5.51 19.39 -28.02
CA GLU A 62 4.67 18.83 -29.08
C GLU A 62 3.42 18.11 -28.53
N ASN A 63 3.46 17.64 -27.28
CA ASN A 63 2.32 17.05 -26.57
C ASN A 63 1.60 18.03 -25.63
N GLY A 64 1.83 19.35 -25.80
CA GLY A 64 1.09 20.42 -25.13
C GLY A 64 1.52 20.72 -23.69
N ALA A 65 2.65 20.20 -23.23
CA ALA A 65 3.18 20.57 -21.92
C ALA A 65 3.77 21.98 -21.97
N THR A 66 3.48 22.79 -20.96
CA THR A 66 4.00 24.17 -20.80
C THR A 66 4.96 24.31 -19.63
N HIS A 67 4.91 23.34 -18.73
CA HIS A 67 5.70 23.28 -17.50
C HIS A 67 6.39 21.93 -17.36
N PHE A 68 7.40 21.88 -16.51
CA PHE A 68 8.02 20.65 -16.03
C PHE A 68 8.09 20.64 -14.50
N THR A 69 8.21 19.47 -13.91
CA THR A 69 8.38 19.30 -12.48
C THR A 69 9.26 18.09 -12.17
N HIS A 70 10.09 18.22 -11.14
CA HIS A 70 10.68 17.07 -10.48
C HIS A 70 9.60 16.42 -9.62
N TRP A 71 9.18 15.21 -10.03
CA TRP A 71 8.16 14.44 -9.38
C TRP A 71 8.80 13.41 -8.43
N PHE A 72 8.51 13.49 -7.13
CA PHE A 72 9.14 12.64 -6.12
C PHE A 72 8.15 12.24 -5.01
N GLN A 73 8.55 11.30 -4.16
CA GLN A 73 7.72 10.68 -3.13
C GLN A 73 8.30 10.97 -1.74
N PRO A 74 7.99 12.12 -1.13
CA PRO A 74 8.46 12.46 0.20
C PRO A 74 7.88 11.52 1.26
N LEU A 75 8.33 11.66 2.51
CA LEU A 75 7.90 10.81 3.62
C LEU A 75 6.43 11.04 4.05
N THR A 76 5.74 12.00 3.44
CA THR A 76 4.30 12.28 3.65
C THR A 76 3.37 11.18 3.11
N GLY A 77 3.84 10.35 2.17
CA GLY A 77 3.02 9.32 1.51
C GLY A 77 2.32 9.76 0.23
N ILE A 78 2.28 11.07 -0.07
CA ILE A 78 1.81 11.64 -1.34
C ILE A 78 3.00 12.02 -2.24
N THR A 79 2.74 12.28 -3.52
CA THR A 79 3.75 12.81 -4.45
C THR A 79 3.89 14.31 -4.29
N ALA A 80 5.10 14.83 -4.52
CA ALA A 80 5.41 16.26 -4.48
C ALA A 80 5.78 16.77 -5.86
N GLU A 81 5.30 17.97 -6.18
CA GLU A 81 5.49 18.66 -7.45
C GLU A 81 5.72 20.14 -7.22
N LYS A 82 6.68 20.72 -7.95
CA LYS A 82 6.87 22.16 -8.05
C LYS A 82 7.04 22.50 -9.52
N HIS A 83 6.01 23.07 -10.12
CA HIS A 83 5.96 23.32 -11.56
C HIS A 83 6.74 24.55 -11.94
N ASP A 84 7.76 24.38 -12.78
CA ASP A 84 8.50 25.45 -13.42
C ASP A 84 8.13 25.52 -14.91
N SER A 85 7.95 26.74 -15.44
CA SER A 85 7.66 26.92 -16.86
C SER A 85 8.93 26.75 -17.69
N PHE A 86 8.79 26.25 -18.92
CA PHE A 86 9.89 26.23 -19.89
C PHE A 86 10.30 27.66 -20.38
N ILE A 87 9.59 28.70 -19.97
CA ILE A 87 9.81 30.07 -20.47
C ILE A 87 11.10 30.63 -19.91
N SER A 88 11.99 31.14 -20.83
CA SER A 88 13.16 31.92 -20.49
C SER A 88 13.15 33.24 -21.25
N PRO A 89 13.67 34.36 -20.68
CA PRO A 89 13.70 35.64 -21.35
C PRO A 89 14.76 35.64 -22.48
N ALA A 90 14.33 36.00 -23.70
CA ALA A 90 15.23 36.10 -24.87
C ALA A 90 15.68 37.55 -25.19
N GLY A 91 15.33 38.50 -24.33
CA GLY A 91 15.60 39.93 -24.56
C GLY A 91 14.56 40.62 -25.43
N GLY A 92 14.50 41.97 -25.36
CA GLY A 92 13.57 42.76 -26.17
C GLY A 92 12.08 42.48 -25.95
N GLY A 93 11.71 41.86 -24.84
CA GLY A 93 10.32 41.40 -24.55
C GLY A 93 9.94 40.06 -25.18
N ALA A 94 10.87 39.42 -25.86
CA ALA A 94 10.69 38.05 -26.40
C ALA A 94 11.01 36.97 -25.36
N ILE A 95 10.49 35.77 -25.59
CA ILE A 95 10.77 34.57 -24.79
C ILE A 95 11.33 33.46 -25.65
N THR A 96 12.04 32.53 -25.03
CA THR A 96 12.41 31.22 -25.56
C THR A 96 11.92 30.14 -24.66
N MET A 97 11.87 28.90 -25.16
CA MET A 97 11.50 27.71 -24.36
C MET A 97 12.79 26.92 -24.12
N GLU A 98 13.21 26.82 -22.86
CA GLU A 98 14.46 26.21 -22.45
C GLU A 98 14.22 25.11 -21.45
N PHE A 99 15.05 24.06 -21.52
CA PHE A 99 15.19 23.00 -20.55
C PHE A 99 16.54 22.33 -20.76
N SER A 100 17.42 22.46 -19.79
CA SER A 100 18.81 22.00 -19.85
C SER A 100 19.00 20.66 -19.14
N GLY A 101 20.08 19.97 -19.43
CA GLY A 101 20.51 18.79 -18.68
C GLY A 101 20.75 19.07 -17.20
N LYS A 102 21.14 20.29 -16.85
CA LYS A 102 21.28 20.71 -15.45
C LYS A 102 19.92 20.72 -14.74
N GLU A 103 18.88 21.22 -15.38
CA GLU A 103 17.51 21.25 -14.86
C GLU A 103 16.89 19.85 -14.86
N LEU A 104 17.26 18.99 -15.82
CA LEU A 104 16.85 17.58 -15.81
C LEU A 104 17.46 16.84 -14.62
N VAL A 105 18.78 16.98 -14.42
CA VAL A 105 19.52 16.15 -13.44
C VAL A 105 19.24 16.58 -12.00
N ARG A 106 19.05 17.88 -11.74
CA ARG A 106 18.96 18.41 -10.38
C ARG A 106 17.95 19.53 -10.24
N GLY A 107 17.10 19.41 -9.21
CA GLY A 107 16.28 20.49 -8.67
C GLY A 107 16.70 20.87 -7.25
N GLU A 108 16.30 22.04 -6.81
CA GLU A 108 16.56 22.55 -5.46
C GLU A 108 15.22 22.97 -4.80
N PRO A 109 14.33 22.00 -4.47
CA PRO A 109 13.08 22.31 -3.78
C PRO A 109 13.35 22.79 -2.36
N ASP A 110 12.42 23.58 -1.81
CA ASP A 110 12.43 23.96 -0.40
C ASP A 110 12.08 22.75 0.46
N ALA A 111 13.04 22.28 1.25
CA ALA A 111 12.87 21.13 2.14
C ALA A 111 12.23 21.48 3.49
N SER A 112 12.02 22.77 3.81
CA SER A 112 11.53 23.21 5.13
C SER A 112 10.13 22.71 5.46
N SER A 113 9.30 22.46 4.44
CA SER A 113 7.91 22.00 4.58
C SER A 113 7.76 20.46 4.64
N PHE A 114 8.85 19.70 4.42
CA PHE A 114 8.79 18.24 4.42
C PHE A 114 9.21 17.65 5.77
N PRO A 115 8.57 16.55 6.23
CA PRO A 115 8.99 15.83 7.42
C PRO A 115 10.43 15.37 7.30
N SER A 116 11.26 15.68 8.29
CA SER A 116 12.68 15.31 8.28
C SER A 116 13.12 14.47 9.49
N GLY A 117 12.27 14.37 10.54
CA GLY A 117 12.58 13.58 11.74
C GLY A 117 13.94 13.94 12.36
N GLY A 118 14.35 15.22 12.28
CA GLY A 118 15.63 15.68 12.80
C GLY A 118 16.83 15.58 11.83
N LEU A 119 16.65 15.02 10.62
CA LEU A 119 17.71 14.98 9.59
C LEU A 119 18.12 16.37 9.05
N ARG A 120 17.27 17.34 9.24
CA ARG A 120 17.47 18.73 8.78
C ARG A 120 17.44 19.67 9.97
N ALA A 121 18.44 20.56 10.05
CA ALA A 121 18.40 21.62 11.05
C ALA A 121 17.27 22.63 10.69
N THR A 122 16.70 23.27 11.70
CA THR A 122 15.54 24.16 11.53
C THR A 122 15.79 25.32 10.55
N PHE A 123 17.05 25.77 10.44
CA PHE A 123 17.45 26.86 9.53
C PHE A 123 17.81 26.37 8.13
N GLU A 124 17.90 25.07 7.87
CA GLU A 124 18.18 24.51 6.56
C GLU A 124 16.90 24.40 5.75
N ALA A 125 16.76 25.22 4.71
CA ALA A 125 15.60 25.18 3.81
C ALA A 125 15.88 24.41 2.52
N ARG A 126 17.16 24.26 2.12
CA ARG A 126 17.51 23.65 0.84
C ARG A 126 17.48 22.12 0.90
N GLY A 127 16.78 21.49 -0.06
CA GLY A 127 16.91 20.10 -0.41
C GLY A 127 17.33 19.94 -1.86
N TYR A 128 17.62 18.71 -2.26
CA TYR A 128 17.96 18.38 -3.65
C TYR A 128 17.05 17.26 -4.14
N SER A 129 16.49 17.47 -5.34
CA SER A 129 15.93 16.36 -6.14
C SER A 129 16.93 15.98 -7.23
N ALA A 130 17.07 14.68 -7.47
CA ALA A 130 17.94 14.16 -8.51
C ALA A 130 17.18 13.23 -9.43
N TRP A 131 17.33 13.43 -10.75
CA TRP A 131 16.68 12.59 -11.76
C TRP A 131 17.03 11.13 -11.59
N ASP A 132 16.02 10.28 -11.65
CA ASP A 132 16.19 8.83 -11.75
C ASP A 132 16.15 8.40 -13.22
N PRO A 133 17.29 8.12 -13.84
CA PRO A 133 17.35 7.74 -15.25
C PRO A 133 16.82 6.32 -15.52
N THR A 134 16.48 5.54 -14.48
CA THR A 134 15.87 4.21 -14.58
C THR A 134 14.36 4.25 -14.66
N ALA A 135 13.74 5.43 -14.43
CA ALA A 135 12.32 5.68 -14.55
C ALA A 135 12.03 6.63 -15.71
N PHE A 136 10.89 6.44 -16.38
CA PHE A 136 10.50 7.26 -17.53
C PHE A 136 9.71 8.48 -17.09
N ALA A 137 10.08 9.66 -17.65
CA ALA A 137 9.28 10.87 -17.52
C ALA A 137 7.94 10.72 -18.26
N PHE A 138 6.93 11.44 -17.79
CA PHE A 138 5.58 11.36 -18.34
C PHE A 138 4.90 12.74 -18.36
N ILE A 139 3.86 12.89 -19.18
CA ILE A 139 3.06 14.11 -19.22
C ILE A 139 1.73 13.85 -18.52
N LYS A 140 1.43 14.71 -17.55
CA LYS A 140 0.20 14.73 -16.78
C LYS A 140 -0.28 16.18 -16.65
N ASP A 141 -1.54 16.45 -16.93
CA ASP A 141 -2.17 17.77 -16.78
C ASP A 141 -1.37 18.91 -17.44
N GLY A 142 -0.81 18.68 -18.64
CA GLY A 142 -0.01 19.67 -19.37
C GLY A 142 1.37 19.97 -18.74
N THR A 143 1.85 19.11 -17.88
CA THR A 143 3.15 19.20 -17.21
C THR A 143 4.00 17.99 -17.49
N LEU A 144 5.28 18.20 -17.83
CA LEU A 144 6.29 17.15 -17.89
C LEU A 144 6.72 16.77 -16.46
N CYS A 145 6.34 15.57 -16.00
CA CYS A 145 6.73 15.02 -14.70
C CYS A 145 7.98 14.16 -14.85
N ILE A 146 9.03 14.50 -14.14
CA ILE A 146 10.33 13.83 -14.18
C ILE A 146 10.52 13.06 -12.87
N PRO A 147 10.52 11.72 -12.87
CA PRO A 147 10.73 10.93 -11.66
C PRO A 147 12.11 11.21 -11.05
N THR A 148 12.12 11.56 -9.76
CA THR A 148 13.34 11.94 -9.04
C THR A 148 13.38 11.30 -7.65
N VAL A 149 14.57 11.24 -7.08
CA VAL A 149 14.80 11.05 -5.66
C VAL A 149 14.93 12.39 -4.96
N PHE A 150 14.75 12.41 -3.63
CA PHE A 150 14.82 13.64 -2.84
C PHE A 150 15.68 13.45 -1.59
N CYS A 151 16.60 14.35 -1.34
CA CYS A 151 17.49 14.31 -0.18
C CYS A 151 17.63 15.69 0.50
N SER A 152 18.12 15.66 1.75
CA SER A 152 18.49 16.84 2.52
C SER A 152 19.71 17.56 1.89
N TYR A 153 20.03 18.73 2.43
CA TYR A 153 21.27 19.46 2.09
C TYR A 153 22.54 18.65 2.33
N SER A 154 22.55 17.80 3.37
CA SER A 154 23.66 16.93 3.73
C SER A 154 23.66 15.58 3.02
N GLY A 155 22.60 15.28 2.24
CA GLY A 155 22.54 14.10 1.37
C GLY A 155 21.75 12.91 1.89
N GLU A 156 21.14 13.01 3.08
CA GLU A 156 20.25 11.97 3.61
C GLU A 156 18.96 11.89 2.80
N ALA A 157 18.50 10.67 2.54
CA ALA A 157 17.27 10.43 1.82
C ALA A 157 16.04 10.88 2.62
N LEU A 158 15.27 11.82 2.07
CA LEU A 158 14.00 12.33 2.60
C LEU A 158 12.79 11.81 1.81
N ASP A 159 12.98 10.78 1.02
CA ASP A 159 11.96 10.16 0.17
C ASP A 159 11.80 8.64 0.45
N LYS A 160 10.81 8.04 -0.20
CA LYS A 160 10.57 6.60 -0.14
C LYS A 160 11.28 5.82 -1.26
N LYS A 161 11.65 6.49 -2.35
CA LYS A 161 12.21 5.87 -3.54
C LYS A 161 13.69 5.53 -3.38
N THR A 162 14.50 6.39 -2.78
CA THR A 162 15.94 6.16 -2.59
C THR A 162 16.23 4.85 -1.84
N PRO A 163 15.58 4.54 -0.70
CA PRO A 163 15.79 3.26 -0.02
C PRO A 163 15.33 2.06 -0.87
N LEU A 164 14.26 2.21 -1.65
CA LEU A 164 13.80 1.16 -2.56
C LEU A 164 14.89 0.82 -3.59
N LEU A 165 15.46 1.81 -4.25
CA LEU A 165 16.55 1.61 -5.23
C LEU A 165 17.76 0.96 -4.59
N ARG A 166 18.20 1.46 -3.41
CA ARG A 166 19.31 0.87 -2.64
C ARG A 166 19.04 -0.60 -2.29
N SER A 167 17.82 -0.95 -1.92
CA SER A 167 17.43 -2.33 -1.59
C SER A 167 17.39 -3.25 -2.81
N CYS A 168 16.97 -2.74 -3.97
CA CYS A 168 17.01 -3.46 -5.24
C CYS A 168 18.46 -3.82 -5.63
N ASP A 169 19.38 -2.87 -5.46
CA ASP A 169 20.80 -3.12 -5.70
C ASP A 169 21.40 -4.13 -4.70
N ALA A 170 20.98 -4.05 -3.42
CA ALA A 170 21.44 -4.98 -2.40
C ALA A 170 21.02 -6.42 -2.69
N VAL A 171 19.74 -6.65 -2.99
CA VAL A 171 19.25 -8.01 -3.29
C VAL A 171 19.82 -8.53 -4.61
N SER A 172 19.98 -7.67 -5.63
CA SER A 172 20.57 -8.03 -6.90
C SER A 172 22.01 -8.55 -6.73
N ARG A 173 22.86 -7.80 -6.01
CA ARG A 173 24.25 -8.21 -5.74
C ARG A 173 24.34 -9.57 -5.09
N GLN A 174 23.53 -9.85 -4.08
CA GLN A 174 23.60 -11.12 -3.37
C GLN A 174 23.00 -12.28 -4.18
N ALA A 175 21.93 -12.04 -4.91
CA ALA A 175 21.33 -13.04 -5.78
C ALA A 175 22.26 -13.44 -6.93
N VAL A 176 22.97 -12.48 -7.54
CA VAL A 176 23.99 -12.76 -8.58
C VAL A 176 25.13 -13.62 -8.02
N ARG A 177 25.61 -13.38 -6.77
CA ARG A 177 26.60 -14.24 -6.11
C ARG A 177 26.12 -15.69 -6.06
N ILE A 178 24.89 -15.89 -5.61
CA ILE A 178 24.29 -17.25 -5.57
C ILE A 178 24.23 -17.87 -6.97
N LEU A 179 23.75 -17.12 -7.97
CA LEU A 179 23.65 -17.63 -9.34
C LEU A 179 25.01 -18.05 -9.92
N ARG A 180 26.09 -17.32 -9.59
CA ARG A 180 27.47 -17.71 -9.98
C ARG A 180 27.85 -19.07 -9.38
N LEU A 181 27.47 -19.40 -8.18
CA LEU A 181 27.71 -20.70 -7.54
C LEU A 181 26.98 -21.85 -8.27
N PHE A 182 25.82 -21.55 -8.87
CA PHE A 182 25.12 -22.51 -9.75
C PHE A 182 25.60 -22.52 -11.18
N GLY A 183 26.68 -21.79 -11.51
CA GLY A 183 27.30 -21.76 -12.83
C GLY A 183 26.64 -20.81 -13.84
N ASP A 184 25.70 -19.96 -13.41
CA ASP A 184 25.12 -18.92 -14.28
C ASP A 184 26.14 -17.77 -14.46
N THR A 185 26.75 -17.69 -15.64
CA THR A 185 27.69 -16.64 -16.01
C THR A 185 27.07 -15.53 -16.87
N GLU A 186 25.85 -15.72 -17.35
CA GLU A 186 25.16 -14.79 -18.25
C GLU A 186 24.43 -13.68 -17.50
N THR A 187 23.70 -14.01 -16.43
CA THR A 187 22.96 -13.06 -15.62
C THR A 187 23.87 -11.99 -15.03
N GLN A 188 23.64 -10.72 -15.32
CA GLN A 188 24.40 -9.60 -14.76
C GLN A 188 23.64 -8.92 -13.63
N LYS A 189 22.31 -8.92 -13.69
CA LYS A 189 21.44 -8.26 -12.73
C LYS A 189 20.24 -9.13 -12.37
N VAL A 190 19.86 -9.13 -11.09
CA VAL A 190 18.59 -9.66 -10.61
C VAL A 190 17.67 -8.50 -10.27
N ILE A 191 16.45 -8.57 -10.75
CA ILE A 191 15.46 -7.51 -10.70
C ILE A 191 14.36 -7.93 -9.72
N ALA A 192 14.16 -7.16 -8.66
CA ALA A 192 12.98 -7.29 -7.83
C ALA A 192 11.75 -6.83 -8.63
N GLN A 193 10.73 -7.66 -8.69
CA GLN A 193 9.49 -7.45 -9.44
C GLN A 193 8.32 -7.36 -8.47
N VAL A 194 7.39 -6.44 -8.74
CA VAL A 194 6.18 -6.25 -7.92
C VAL A 194 4.97 -6.01 -8.81
N GLY A 195 3.83 -6.64 -8.45
CA GLY A 195 2.52 -6.35 -8.99
C GLY A 195 1.57 -6.03 -7.84
N PRO A 196 1.27 -4.74 -7.57
CA PRO A 196 0.36 -4.35 -6.50
C PRO A 196 -1.09 -4.45 -6.97
N GLU A 197 -1.93 -5.16 -6.23
CA GLU A 197 -3.39 -5.21 -6.42
C GLU A 197 -4.00 -4.05 -5.62
N GLN A 198 -4.65 -3.10 -6.30
CA GLN A 198 -5.18 -1.90 -5.68
C GLN A 198 -6.67 -2.03 -5.43
N GLU A 199 -7.05 -2.24 -4.18
CA GLU A 199 -8.44 -2.18 -3.73
C GLU A 199 -8.83 -0.73 -3.38
N TYR A 200 -10.11 -0.39 -3.55
CA TYR A 200 -10.66 0.95 -3.28
C TYR A 200 -12.18 0.93 -3.18
N PHE A 201 -12.76 1.97 -2.54
CA PHE A 201 -14.19 2.21 -2.54
C PHE A 201 -14.56 3.36 -3.47
N LEU A 202 -15.72 3.27 -4.09
CA LEU A 202 -16.36 4.37 -4.82
C LEU A 202 -17.67 4.73 -4.15
N ILE A 203 -17.83 6.02 -3.81
CA ILE A 203 -19.08 6.54 -3.26
C ILE A 203 -19.51 7.80 -4.03
N ASP A 204 -20.76 8.14 -3.89
CA ASP A 204 -21.31 9.37 -4.48
C ASP A 204 -20.64 10.61 -3.87
N LYS A 205 -20.27 11.56 -4.73
CA LYS A 205 -19.58 12.79 -4.31
C LYS A 205 -20.43 13.68 -3.42
N GLU A 206 -21.75 13.73 -3.65
CA GLU A 206 -22.66 14.55 -2.83
C GLU A 206 -22.70 14.02 -1.42
N LEU A 207 -22.84 12.70 -1.23
CA LEU A 207 -22.83 12.04 0.08
C LEU A 207 -21.48 12.20 0.81
N PHE A 208 -20.36 12.14 0.07
CA PHE A 208 -19.03 12.40 0.63
C PHE A 208 -18.90 13.82 1.20
N LEU A 209 -19.45 14.81 0.49
CA LEU A 209 -19.34 16.22 0.91
C LEU A 209 -20.14 16.53 2.19
N GLU A 210 -21.13 15.71 2.53
CA GLU A 210 -21.95 15.84 3.74
C GLU A 210 -21.29 15.19 4.98
N ARG A 211 -20.10 14.57 4.84
CA ARG A 211 -19.39 13.90 5.95
C ARG A 211 -17.98 14.45 6.15
N GLU A 212 -17.80 15.20 7.23
CA GLU A 212 -16.50 15.75 7.59
C GLU A 212 -15.45 14.68 7.86
N ASP A 213 -15.83 13.57 8.48
CA ASP A 213 -14.91 12.46 8.75
C ASP A 213 -14.34 11.82 7.49
N LEU A 214 -15.15 11.64 6.45
CA LEU A 214 -14.63 11.18 5.15
C LEU A 214 -13.69 12.20 4.49
N ARG A 215 -14.02 13.49 4.61
CA ARG A 215 -13.23 14.58 4.00
C ARG A 215 -11.90 14.82 4.70
N LEU A 216 -11.85 14.71 6.03
CA LEU A 216 -10.68 15.02 6.85
C LEU A 216 -9.85 13.79 7.20
N CYS A 217 -10.49 12.63 7.40
CA CYS A 217 -9.85 11.41 7.88
C CYS A 217 -9.82 10.30 6.81
N GLY A 218 -10.60 10.41 5.72
CA GLY A 218 -10.73 9.37 4.70
C GLY A 218 -11.55 8.15 5.13
N ARG A 219 -12.07 8.14 6.36
CA ARG A 219 -12.90 7.08 6.92
C ARG A 219 -14.06 7.63 7.74
N THR A 220 -15.12 6.84 7.88
CA THR A 220 -16.21 7.15 8.79
C THR A 220 -15.77 6.89 10.24
N LEU A 221 -15.99 7.86 11.13
CA LEU A 221 -15.71 7.73 12.56
C LEU A 221 -16.87 7.08 13.33
N PHE A 222 -18.06 7.08 12.75
CA PHE A 222 -19.25 6.37 13.21
C PHE A 222 -20.16 6.01 12.03
N GLY A 223 -21.07 5.08 12.25
CA GLY A 223 -22.08 4.65 11.30
C GLY A 223 -22.63 3.28 11.68
N SER A 224 -23.95 3.18 11.79
CA SER A 224 -24.64 1.95 12.12
C SER A 224 -24.63 0.98 10.94
N LYS A 225 -24.54 -0.34 11.23
CA LYS A 225 -24.60 -1.37 10.20
C LYS A 225 -25.97 -1.34 9.52
N PRO A 226 -26.04 -1.28 8.17
CA PRO A 226 -27.30 -1.40 7.46
C PRO A 226 -27.88 -2.83 7.57
N PRO A 227 -29.17 -3.02 7.29
CA PRO A 227 -29.82 -4.33 7.32
C PRO A 227 -29.16 -5.38 6.41
N LYS A 228 -28.59 -4.93 5.30
CA LYS A 228 -27.77 -5.72 4.41
C LYS A 228 -26.39 -5.08 4.24
N GLY A 229 -25.33 -5.86 4.44
CA GLY A 229 -23.95 -5.52 4.11
C GLY A 229 -23.42 -6.43 2.99
N GLN A 230 -22.43 -7.25 3.34
CA GLN A 230 -21.78 -8.18 2.41
C GLN A 230 -22.19 -9.66 2.62
N GLU A 231 -23.22 -9.93 3.43
CA GLU A 231 -23.55 -11.29 3.92
C GLU A 231 -23.93 -12.28 2.83
N LEU A 232 -24.36 -11.83 1.66
CA LEU A 232 -24.74 -12.70 0.55
C LEU A 232 -23.61 -12.88 -0.46
N GLU A 233 -22.48 -12.17 -0.30
CA GLU A 233 -21.33 -12.18 -1.22
C GLU A 233 -21.71 -11.90 -2.70
N ASP A 234 -22.86 -11.26 -2.92
CA ASP A 234 -23.46 -11.02 -4.21
C ASP A 234 -22.86 -9.82 -4.97
N HIS A 235 -21.92 -9.10 -4.35
CA HIS A 235 -21.16 -8.02 -4.98
C HIS A 235 -19.88 -8.53 -5.65
N TYR A 236 -19.15 -9.39 -4.99
CA TYR A 236 -17.90 -9.98 -5.49
C TYR A 236 -18.13 -10.62 -6.85
N PHE A 237 -17.51 -10.61 -7.83
CA PHE A 237 -17.81 -11.12 -9.19
C PHE A 237 -19.23 -10.85 -9.74
N GLY A 238 -19.99 -9.97 -9.10
CA GLY A 238 -21.27 -9.51 -9.63
C GLY A 238 -21.10 -8.64 -10.87
N THR A 239 -22.21 -8.30 -11.53
CA THR A 239 -22.17 -7.37 -12.67
C THR A 239 -21.73 -5.98 -12.20
N ILE A 240 -20.71 -5.42 -12.86
CA ILE A 240 -20.26 -4.05 -12.61
C ILE A 240 -21.38 -3.10 -13.04
N ARG A 241 -21.82 -2.23 -12.13
CA ARG A 241 -22.90 -1.27 -12.43
C ARG A 241 -22.48 -0.26 -13.50
N PRO A 242 -23.41 0.25 -14.33
CA PRO A 242 -23.06 1.10 -15.48
C PRO A 242 -22.19 2.31 -15.14
N ARG A 243 -22.52 3.06 -14.08
CA ARG A 243 -21.76 4.24 -13.65
C ARG A 243 -20.31 3.88 -13.25
N VAL A 244 -20.15 2.75 -12.54
CA VAL A 244 -18.82 2.23 -12.16
C VAL A 244 -18.06 1.73 -13.39
N ALA A 245 -18.74 1.07 -14.34
CA ALA A 245 -18.12 0.59 -15.57
C ALA A 245 -17.59 1.74 -16.45
N GLU A 246 -18.31 2.87 -16.51
CA GLU A 246 -17.86 4.08 -17.20
C GLU A 246 -16.62 4.68 -16.52
N TYR A 247 -16.64 4.81 -15.20
CA TYR A 247 -15.46 5.21 -14.42
C TYR A 247 -14.26 4.30 -14.69
N MET A 248 -14.42 2.99 -14.55
CA MET A 248 -13.35 2.03 -14.76
C MET A 248 -12.78 2.06 -16.18
N GLN A 249 -13.63 2.32 -17.18
CA GLN A 249 -13.18 2.45 -18.56
C GLN A 249 -12.34 3.71 -18.76
N ASP A 250 -12.77 4.85 -18.23
CA ASP A 250 -12.01 6.10 -18.32
C ASP A 250 -10.69 6.01 -17.52
N LEU A 251 -10.72 5.33 -16.36
CA LEU A 251 -9.54 5.05 -15.58
C LEU A 251 -8.51 4.23 -16.36
N ASP A 252 -8.91 3.12 -16.98
CA ASP A 252 -8.03 2.30 -17.80
C ASP A 252 -7.39 3.10 -18.94
N GLU A 253 -8.17 3.94 -19.64
CA GLU A 253 -7.66 4.76 -20.73
C GLU A 253 -6.59 5.76 -20.25
N GLU A 254 -6.81 6.43 -19.11
CA GLU A 254 -5.82 7.35 -18.55
C GLU A 254 -4.56 6.62 -18.06
N LEU A 255 -4.72 5.47 -17.40
CA LEU A 255 -3.60 4.65 -16.94
C LEU A 255 -2.78 4.09 -18.11
N TRP A 256 -3.42 3.63 -19.18
CA TRP A 256 -2.72 3.14 -20.37
C TRP A 256 -1.92 4.24 -21.06
N LYS A 257 -2.42 5.48 -21.15
CA LYS A 257 -1.63 6.62 -21.66
C LYS A 257 -0.34 6.82 -20.87
N LEU A 258 -0.40 6.62 -19.55
CA LEU A 258 0.73 6.73 -18.63
C LEU A 258 1.59 5.45 -18.53
N GLY A 259 1.33 4.47 -19.41
CA GLY A 259 2.12 3.24 -19.47
C GLY A 259 1.84 2.22 -18.36
N VAL A 260 0.80 2.44 -17.54
CA VAL A 260 0.39 1.48 -16.53
C VAL A 260 -0.38 0.34 -17.21
N LEU A 261 0.09 -0.89 -17.04
CA LEU A 261 -0.56 -2.09 -17.57
C LEU A 261 -1.73 -2.53 -16.68
N SER A 262 -2.74 -1.65 -16.45
CA SER A 262 -3.97 -2.07 -15.77
C SER A 262 -4.64 -3.15 -16.61
N LYS A 263 -4.85 -4.32 -16.02
CA LYS A 263 -5.30 -5.52 -16.76
C LYS A 263 -6.60 -6.08 -16.22
N THR A 264 -6.73 -6.12 -14.91
CA THR A 264 -7.87 -6.75 -14.24
C THR A 264 -8.62 -5.70 -13.43
N ARG A 265 -9.94 -5.74 -13.51
CA ARG A 265 -10.85 -4.93 -12.70
C ARG A 265 -12.08 -5.76 -12.37
N HIS A 266 -12.53 -5.68 -11.14
CA HIS A 266 -13.74 -6.36 -10.68
C HIS A 266 -14.30 -5.71 -9.40
N ASN A 267 -15.46 -6.16 -8.97
CA ASN A 267 -16.03 -5.82 -7.69
C ASN A 267 -15.33 -6.62 -6.58
N GLU A 268 -15.16 -6.02 -5.42
CA GLU A 268 -14.72 -6.69 -4.21
C GLU A 268 -15.89 -7.12 -3.31
N VAL A 269 -15.60 -7.74 -2.16
CA VAL A 269 -16.64 -8.36 -1.29
C VAL A 269 -17.56 -7.32 -0.68
N ALA A 270 -17.03 -6.19 -0.21
CA ALA A 270 -17.87 -5.14 0.36
C ALA A 270 -18.66 -4.40 -0.72
N PRO A 271 -19.91 -3.98 -0.46
CA PRO A 271 -20.63 -3.09 -1.35
C PRO A 271 -19.82 -1.83 -1.64
N ALA A 272 -19.88 -1.33 -2.87
CA ALA A 272 -19.12 -0.17 -3.36
C ALA A 272 -17.58 -0.34 -3.36
N GLN A 273 -17.07 -1.54 -3.10
CA GLN A 273 -15.64 -1.85 -3.15
C GLN A 273 -15.26 -2.51 -4.48
N HIS A 274 -14.09 -2.14 -4.99
CA HIS A 274 -13.57 -2.58 -6.28
C HIS A 274 -12.07 -2.81 -6.21
N GLU A 275 -11.52 -3.52 -7.19
CA GLU A 275 -10.09 -3.74 -7.36
C GLU A 275 -9.62 -3.42 -8.78
N MET A 276 -8.41 -2.90 -8.88
CA MET A 276 -7.64 -2.79 -10.12
C MET A 276 -6.28 -3.47 -9.91
N ALA A 277 -5.96 -4.45 -10.76
CA ALA A 277 -4.69 -5.15 -10.71
C ALA A 277 -3.88 -4.94 -12.01
N PRO A 278 -2.69 -4.32 -11.93
CA PRO A 278 -1.78 -4.18 -13.07
C PRO A 278 -0.97 -5.45 -13.28
N VAL A 279 -0.39 -5.58 -14.47
CA VAL A 279 0.68 -6.55 -14.69
C VAL A 279 1.91 -6.09 -13.91
N TYR A 280 2.62 -7.03 -13.29
CA TYR A 280 3.85 -6.75 -12.53
C TYR A 280 4.95 -6.12 -13.43
N SER A 281 5.78 -5.30 -12.81
CA SER A 281 6.98 -4.73 -13.42
C SER A 281 8.16 -4.75 -12.44
N ASP A 282 9.31 -4.20 -12.81
CA ASP A 282 10.38 -3.98 -11.85
C ASP A 282 9.87 -3.08 -10.69
N ALA A 283 10.44 -3.25 -9.50
CA ALA A 283 9.93 -2.62 -8.28
C ALA A 283 9.94 -1.09 -8.33
N ASN A 284 10.88 -0.48 -9.05
CA ASN A 284 10.94 0.98 -9.22
C ASN A 284 9.78 1.48 -10.07
N THR A 285 9.60 0.90 -11.26
CA THR A 285 8.49 1.21 -12.16
C THR A 285 7.14 0.93 -11.50
N ALA A 286 6.99 -0.22 -10.84
CA ALA A 286 5.75 -0.58 -10.14
C ALA A 286 5.39 0.45 -9.06
N ASN A 287 6.39 0.93 -8.30
CA ASN A 287 6.18 1.94 -7.27
C ASN A 287 5.70 3.27 -7.85
N ASP A 288 6.38 3.78 -8.88
CA ASP A 288 5.99 5.04 -9.53
C ASP A 288 4.60 4.92 -10.17
N GLN A 289 4.34 3.82 -10.87
CA GLN A 289 3.04 3.56 -11.48
C GLN A 289 1.91 3.44 -10.46
N ASN A 290 2.16 2.83 -9.29
CA ASN A 290 1.15 2.76 -8.24
C ASN A 290 0.83 4.13 -7.64
N GLN A 291 1.84 4.99 -7.42
CA GLN A 291 1.61 6.36 -6.95
C GLN A 291 0.77 7.17 -7.95
N ILE A 292 1.12 7.09 -9.24
CA ILE A 292 0.35 7.73 -10.31
C ILE A 292 -1.07 7.18 -10.37
N SER A 293 -1.23 5.85 -10.26
CA SER A 293 -2.54 5.21 -10.31
C SER A 293 -3.47 5.71 -9.22
N MET A 294 -2.99 5.81 -7.97
CA MET A 294 -3.79 6.35 -6.86
C MET A 294 -4.29 7.76 -7.13
N GLU A 295 -3.46 8.63 -7.68
CA GLU A 295 -3.84 9.99 -8.05
C GLU A 295 -4.87 10.01 -9.18
N ILE A 296 -4.64 9.23 -10.24
CA ILE A 296 -5.55 9.17 -11.40
C ILE A 296 -6.91 8.57 -11.02
N MET A 297 -6.94 7.55 -10.15
CA MET A 297 -8.18 6.98 -9.62
C MET A 297 -9.07 8.05 -8.97
N GLN A 298 -8.49 8.91 -8.14
CA GLN A 298 -9.23 9.99 -7.50
C GLN A 298 -9.70 11.07 -8.51
N LYS A 299 -8.84 11.47 -9.44
CA LYS A 299 -9.17 12.46 -10.46
C LYS A 299 -10.26 11.99 -11.42
N VAL A 300 -10.21 10.73 -11.84
CA VAL A 300 -11.23 10.16 -12.72
C VAL A 300 -12.54 10.00 -11.97
N ALA A 301 -12.52 9.58 -10.71
CA ALA A 301 -13.74 9.49 -9.87
C ALA A 301 -14.44 10.85 -9.78
N ASP A 302 -13.69 11.92 -9.57
CA ASP A 302 -14.23 13.28 -9.51
C ASP A 302 -14.98 13.69 -10.79
N ARG A 303 -14.45 13.33 -11.96
CA ARG A 303 -15.10 13.57 -13.28
C ARG A 303 -16.46 12.86 -13.43
N HIS A 304 -16.64 11.73 -12.72
CA HIS A 304 -17.86 10.92 -12.73
C HIS A 304 -18.83 11.26 -11.59
N GLY A 305 -18.56 12.34 -10.83
CA GLY A 305 -19.35 12.68 -9.64
C GLY A 305 -19.24 11.62 -8.55
N LEU A 306 -18.10 10.93 -8.50
CA LEU A 306 -17.74 9.91 -7.51
C LEU A 306 -16.53 10.38 -6.69
N VAL A 307 -16.30 9.72 -5.57
CA VAL A 307 -15.05 9.84 -4.80
C VAL A 307 -14.44 8.45 -4.65
N CYS A 308 -13.16 8.33 -4.99
CA CYS A 308 -12.37 7.13 -4.77
C CYS A 308 -11.72 7.21 -3.38
N LEU A 309 -12.16 6.35 -2.47
CA LEU A 309 -11.59 6.25 -1.13
C LEU A 309 -10.50 5.18 -1.12
N LEU A 310 -9.29 5.62 -0.79
CA LEU A 310 -8.10 4.76 -0.69
C LEU A 310 -7.75 4.42 0.77
N HIS A 311 -8.52 4.89 1.75
CA HIS A 311 -8.31 4.51 3.15
C HIS A 311 -8.53 3.00 3.34
N GLU A 312 -7.79 2.38 4.24
CA GLU A 312 -7.79 0.94 4.50
C GLU A 312 -9.12 0.42 5.04
N LYS A 313 -9.87 1.27 5.76
CA LYS A 313 -11.14 0.91 6.39
C LYS A 313 -12.10 2.10 6.39
N PRO A 314 -12.64 2.49 5.23
CA PRO A 314 -13.57 3.64 5.17
C PRO A 314 -14.86 3.37 5.94
N PHE A 315 -15.29 2.12 6.00
CA PHE A 315 -16.53 1.69 6.64
C PHE A 315 -16.26 0.51 7.58
N ALA A 316 -16.68 0.62 8.83
CA ALA A 316 -16.57 -0.47 9.78
C ALA A 316 -17.60 -1.57 9.49
N GLY A 317 -17.28 -2.81 9.86
CA GLY A 317 -18.21 -3.94 9.74
C GLY A 317 -18.26 -4.60 8.34
N VAL A 318 -17.58 -4.04 7.35
CA VAL A 318 -17.38 -4.64 6.01
C VAL A 318 -15.89 -4.78 5.71
N ASN A 319 -15.52 -5.48 4.62
CA ASN A 319 -14.12 -5.61 4.22
C ASN A 319 -13.43 -4.25 4.11
N GLY A 320 -12.17 -4.20 4.51
CA GLY A 320 -11.28 -3.07 4.25
C GLY A 320 -10.54 -3.26 2.93
N SER A 321 -9.84 -2.22 2.49
CA SER A 321 -9.06 -2.20 1.25
C SER A 321 -7.58 -2.39 1.53
N GLY A 322 -6.98 -3.37 0.87
CA GLY A 322 -5.56 -3.65 0.88
C GLY A 322 -4.88 -3.29 -0.43
N LYS A 323 -3.59 -3.61 -0.45
CA LYS A 323 -2.74 -3.53 -1.63
C LYS A 323 -1.82 -4.74 -1.61
N HIS A 324 -2.29 -5.88 -2.11
CA HIS A 324 -1.49 -7.10 -2.10
C HIS A 324 -0.28 -6.95 -3.01
N ASN A 325 0.91 -7.07 -2.46
CA ASN A 325 2.15 -6.96 -3.21
C ASN A 325 2.60 -8.33 -3.68
N ASN A 326 2.41 -8.62 -4.96
CA ASN A 326 2.94 -9.81 -5.61
C ASN A 326 4.42 -9.61 -5.92
N TRP A 327 5.30 -10.09 -5.04
CA TRP A 327 6.74 -9.88 -5.11
C TRP A 327 7.48 -11.12 -5.62
N SER A 328 8.48 -10.92 -6.49
CA SER A 328 9.35 -11.98 -7.01
C SER A 328 10.73 -11.44 -7.39
N LEU A 329 11.65 -12.34 -7.75
CA LEU A 329 12.95 -12.02 -8.31
C LEU A 329 13.09 -12.60 -9.71
N GLY A 330 13.42 -11.76 -10.69
CA GLY A 330 13.71 -12.15 -12.06
C GLY A 330 15.15 -11.81 -12.46
N THR A 331 15.76 -12.59 -13.35
CA THR A 331 17.04 -12.23 -13.94
C THR A 331 16.85 -11.30 -15.14
N ASP A 332 17.87 -10.54 -15.50
CA ASP A 332 17.92 -9.75 -16.75
C ASP A 332 17.88 -10.64 -18.02
N THR A 333 18.11 -11.96 -17.88
CA THR A 333 17.93 -12.97 -18.91
C THR A 333 16.51 -13.55 -18.97
N GLY A 334 15.59 -13.10 -18.13
CA GLY A 334 14.16 -13.47 -18.14
C GLY A 334 13.78 -14.71 -17.33
N LYS A 335 14.67 -15.23 -16.48
CA LYS A 335 14.37 -16.38 -15.59
C LYS A 335 13.74 -15.86 -14.29
N ASN A 336 12.65 -16.48 -13.83
CA ASN A 336 12.10 -16.22 -12.49
C ASN A 336 12.76 -17.17 -11.48
N LEU A 337 13.33 -16.62 -10.39
CA LEU A 337 14.09 -17.38 -9.39
C LEU A 337 13.20 -18.14 -8.39
N PHE A 338 11.93 -17.80 -8.31
CA PHE A 338 10.92 -18.50 -7.53
C PHE A 338 10.06 -19.46 -8.38
N SER A 339 10.44 -19.73 -9.62
CA SER A 339 9.78 -20.75 -10.42
C SER A 339 10.19 -22.14 -9.95
N PRO A 340 9.26 -22.96 -9.38
CA PRO A 340 9.58 -24.28 -8.85
C PRO A 340 9.93 -25.29 -9.96
N GLY A 341 9.51 -25.03 -11.19
CA GLY A 341 9.66 -25.95 -12.30
C GLY A 341 8.69 -27.14 -12.25
N LYS A 342 9.00 -28.20 -12.99
CA LYS A 342 8.15 -29.39 -13.03
C LYS A 342 8.35 -30.31 -11.82
N THR A 343 9.52 -30.30 -11.22
CA THR A 343 9.95 -31.13 -10.09
C THR A 343 10.53 -30.25 -8.98
N PRO A 344 9.68 -29.57 -8.18
CA PRO A 344 10.12 -28.59 -7.17
C PRO A 344 11.14 -29.17 -6.18
N GLY A 345 10.94 -30.40 -5.73
CA GLY A 345 11.82 -31.09 -4.78
C GLY A 345 13.23 -31.40 -5.31
N GLN A 346 13.43 -31.37 -6.62
CA GLN A 346 14.73 -31.57 -7.27
C GLN A 346 15.39 -30.28 -7.74
N ASN A 347 14.67 -29.14 -7.66
CA ASN A 347 15.18 -27.84 -8.08
C ASN A 347 15.94 -27.17 -6.92
N ALA A 348 17.19 -27.52 -6.73
CA ALA A 348 18.00 -27.05 -5.62
C ALA A 348 18.19 -25.52 -5.61
N GLN A 349 18.26 -24.87 -6.78
CA GLN A 349 18.31 -23.40 -6.86
C GLN A 349 17.01 -22.78 -6.32
N PHE A 350 15.85 -23.26 -6.77
CA PHE A 350 14.56 -22.80 -6.26
C PHE A 350 14.45 -23.02 -4.73
N LEU A 351 14.83 -24.22 -4.25
CA LEU A 351 14.78 -24.54 -2.80
C LEU A 351 15.71 -23.63 -1.99
N LEU A 352 16.85 -23.24 -2.51
CA LEU A 352 17.75 -22.28 -1.84
C LEU A 352 17.11 -20.89 -1.75
N PHE A 353 16.51 -20.37 -2.84
CA PHE A 353 15.81 -19.09 -2.80
C PHE A 353 14.58 -19.14 -1.88
N LEU A 354 13.84 -20.25 -1.87
CA LEU A 354 12.74 -20.48 -0.95
C LEU A 354 13.21 -20.49 0.51
N ALA A 355 14.31 -21.18 0.81
CA ALA A 355 14.91 -21.20 2.15
C ALA A 355 15.40 -19.80 2.57
N ALA A 356 15.98 -19.03 1.65
CA ALA A 356 16.38 -17.65 1.89
C ALA A 356 15.19 -16.76 2.25
N PHE A 357 14.06 -16.93 1.58
CA PHE A 357 12.83 -16.23 1.86
C PHE A 357 12.29 -16.57 3.25
N VAL A 358 12.13 -17.86 3.56
CA VAL A 358 11.64 -18.34 4.86
C VAL A 358 12.53 -17.82 6.01
N ARG A 359 13.86 -17.90 5.87
CA ARG A 359 14.81 -17.36 6.86
C ARG A 359 14.66 -15.85 7.02
N GLY A 360 14.59 -15.12 5.92
CA GLY A 360 14.48 -13.64 5.96
C GLY A 360 13.23 -13.19 6.69
N VAL A 361 12.08 -13.78 6.34
CA VAL A 361 10.79 -13.44 6.95
C VAL A 361 10.75 -13.85 8.42
N ASP A 362 11.23 -15.03 8.79
CA ASP A 362 11.25 -15.48 10.19
C ASP A 362 12.18 -14.60 11.06
N LYS A 363 13.38 -14.34 10.59
CA LYS A 363 14.39 -13.58 11.34
C LYS A 363 13.99 -12.12 11.59
N TYR A 364 13.28 -11.50 10.62
CA TYR A 364 12.93 -10.09 10.61
C TYR A 364 11.42 -9.83 10.52
N GLN A 365 10.61 -10.73 11.08
CA GLN A 365 9.15 -10.64 11.05
C GLN A 365 8.61 -9.32 11.59
N GLU A 366 9.21 -8.79 12.67
CA GLU A 366 8.82 -7.50 13.23
C GLU A 366 9.14 -6.33 12.30
N LEU A 367 10.27 -6.34 11.59
CA LEU A 367 10.60 -5.29 10.63
C LEU A 367 9.63 -5.30 9.44
N LEU A 368 9.25 -6.50 8.98
CA LEU A 368 8.24 -6.64 7.93
C LEU A 368 6.87 -6.14 8.41
N ARG A 369 6.49 -6.41 9.68
CA ARG A 369 5.27 -5.86 10.27
C ARG A 369 5.35 -4.32 10.41
N CYS A 370 6.49 -3.76 10.81
CA CYS A 370 6.71 -2.31 10.87
C CYS A 370 6.50 -1.64 9.51
N SER A 371 6.90 -2.30 8.42
CA SER A 371 6.78 -1.73 7.07
C SER A 371 5.34 -1.44 6.62
N VAL A 372 4.36 -1.98 7.33
CA VAL A 372 2.92 -1.81 7.07
C VAL A 372 2.17 -1.22 8.26
N ALA A 373 2.89 -0.68 9.25
CA ALA A 373 2.33 -0.14 10.48
C ALA A 373 1.99 1.35 10.33
N PHE A 374 0.71 1.67 10.35
CA PHE A 374 0.16 3.03 10.44
C PHE A 374 -1.31 2.98 10.84
N ALA A 375 -1.87 4.09 11.31
CA ALA A 375 -3.19 4.15 11.91
C ALA A 375 -4.30 3.53 11.04
N GLY A 376 -4.36 3.88 9.74
CA GLY A 376 -5.38 3.36 8.82
C GLY A 376 -5.36 1.83 8.73
N ASN A 377 -4.18 1.22 8.69
CA ASN A 377 -4.05 -0.22 8.55
C ASN A 377 -4.35 -0.99 9.86
N ASP A 378 -4.25 -0.34 11.01
CA ASP A 378 -4.64 -0.92 12.30
C ASP A 378 -6.14 -1.22 12.35
N HIS A 379 -6.98 -0.45 11.64
CA HIS A 379 -8.41 -0.70 11.51
C HIS A 379 -8.74 -1.89 10.59
N ARG A 380 -7.84 -2.24 9.67
CA ARG A 380 -8.06 -3.27 8.66
C ARG A 380 -7.59 -4.65 9.10
N LEU A 381 -6.38 -4.75 9.68
CA LEU A 381 -5.72 -6.03 9.96
C LEU A 381 -6.49 -6.87 10.99
N GLY A 382 -6.54 -8.18 10.75
CA GLY A 382 -7.06 -9.18 11.69
C GLY A 382 -8.51 -9.57 11.53
N ALA A 383 -9.24 -9.02 10.55
CA ALA A 383 -10.64 -9.38 10.30
C ALA A 383 -11.04 -9.17 8.84
N GLN A 384 -12.11 -9.83 8.39
CA GLN A 384 -12.77 -9.56 7.12
C GLN A 384 -11.79 -9.59 5.92
N GLU A 385 -11.16 -10.74 5.70
CA GLU A 385 -10.17 -11.03 4.65
C GLU A 385 -8.81 -10.34 4.79
N ALA A 386 -8.62 -9.42 5.73
CA ALA A 386 -7.31 -8.89 6.05
C ALA A 386 -6.53 -9.84 6.96
N PRO A 387 -5.22 -10.09 6.70
CA PRO A 387 -4.44 -11.02 7.49
C PRO A 387 -4.26 -10.53 8.94
N PRO A 388 -4.04 -11.45 9.90
CA PRO A 388 -3.72 -11.08 11.27
C PRO A 388 -2.35 -10.40 11.36
N ALA A 389 -2.11 -9.73 12.49
CA ALA A 389 -0.84 -9.00 12.75
C ALA A 389 0.37 -9.92 12.99
N ILE A 390 0.17 -11.23 13.07
CA ILE A 390 1.23 -12.24 13.19
C ILE A 390 1.74 -12.58 11.80
N ILE A 391 3.02 -12.34 11.53
CA ILE A 391 3.63 -12.73 10.26
C ILE A 391 3.76 -14.25 10.20
N SER A 392 3.24 -14.85 9.13
CA SER A 392 3.41 -16.25 8.78
C SER A 392 3.49 -16.41 7.26
N VAL A 393 4.04 -17.55 6.81
CA VAL A 393 4.21 -17.86 5.39
C VAL A 393 3.43 -19.13 5.06
N PHE A 394 2.56 -19.04 4.05
CA PHE A 394 1.85 -20.15 3.45
C PHE A 394 2.57 -20.61 2.19
N LEU A 395 2.89 -21.90 2.10
CA LEU A 395 3.56 -22.50 0.94
C LEU A 395 2.64 -23.38 0.09
N GLY A 396 1.56 -23.88 0.67
CA GLY A 396 0.69 -24.91 0.11
C GLY A 396 1.20 -26.34 0.38
N GLU A 397 0.28 -27.32 0.27
CA GLU A 397 0.53 -28.71 0.66
C GLU A 397 1.76 -29.34 -0.01
N GLU A 398 1.98 -29.07 -1.30
CA GLU A 398 3.09 -29.68 -2.04
C GLU A 398 4.44 -29.21 -1.50
N LEU A 399 4.64 -27.89 -1.38
CA LEU A 399 5.91 -27.35 -0.90
C LEU A 399 6.11 -27.60 0.60
N GLU A 400 5.07 -27.56 1.41
CA GLU A 400 5.16 -27.94 2.82
C GLU A 400 5.58 -29.39 2.98
N GLY A 401 5.01 -30.31 2.16
CA GLY A 401 5.42 -31.71 2.11
C GLY A 401 6.87 -31.91 1.69
N ILE A 402 7.36 -31.11 0.72
CA ILE A 402 8.78 -31.15 0.30
C ILE A 402 9.68 -30.65 1.43
N VAL A 403 9.34 -29.52 2.06
CA VAL A 403 10.09 -28.98 3.21
C VAL A 403 10.17 -29.97 4.35
N ASP A 404 9.03 -30.60 4.72
CA ASP A 404 8.98 -31.64 5.75
C ASP A 404 9.87 -32.84 5.40
N SER A 405 9.85 -33.26 4.14
CA SER A 405 10.69 -34.41 3.69
C SER A 405 12.18 -34.09 3.77
N ILE A 406 12.59 -32.86 3.42
CA ILE A 406 13.96 -32.38 3.53
C ILE A 406 14.40 -32.35 5.00
N VAL A 407 13.58 -31.82 5.89
CA VAL A 407 13.90 -31.71 7.32
C VAL A 407 13.99 -33.08 7.99
N ARG A 408 13.12 -34.03 7.63
CA ARG A 408 13.05 -35.38 8.21
C ARG A 408 13.95 -36.40 7.49
N GLU A 409 14.61 -36.01 6.39
CA GLU A 409 15.40 -36.90 5.51
C GLU A 409 14.58 -38.10 4.98
N THR A 410 13.32 -37.88 4.69
CA THR A 410 12.43 -38.86 4.09
C THR A 410 12.26 -38.60 2.60
N GLY A 411 12.06 -39.64 1.81
CA GLY A 411 11.77 -39.46 0.39
C GLY A 411 10.42 -38.74 0.18
N TYR A 412 10.39 -37.71 -0.68
CA TYR A 412 9.13 -37.11 -1.14
C TYR A 412 8.67 -37.80 -2.42
N THR A 413 7.45 -38.30 -2.41
CA THR A 413 6.82 -38.84 -3.61
C THR A 413 5.94 -37.74 -4.20
N GLU A 414 6.29 -37.24 -5.39
CA GLU A 414 5.49 -36.23 -6.09
C GLU A 414 4.06 -36.72 -6.29
N LYS A 415 3.09 -35.95 -5.80
CA LYS A 415 1.68 -36.17 -6.13
C LYS A 415 1.48 -35.82 -7.60
N SER A 416 1.00 -36.73 -8.42
CA SER A 416 0.67 -36.43 -9.81
C SER A 416 -0.35 -35.29 -9.86
N LYS A 417 -0.08 -34.28 -10.68
CA LYS A 417 -1.04 -33.22 -10.95
C LYS A 417 -2.30 -33.83 -11.54
N GLY A 418 -3.30 -34.01 -10.71
CA GLY A 418 -4.59 -34.59 -11.12
C GLY A 418 -5.32 -33.66 -12.10
N THR A 419 -6.16 -34.23 -12.91
CA THR A 419 -7.06 -33.47 -13.78
C THR A 419 -8.43 -33.42 -13.14
N LEU A 420 -8.96 -32.20 -12.97
CA LEU A 420 -10.35 -32.02 -12.54
C LEU A 420 -11.29 -32.33 -13.70
N ARG A 421 -12.17 -33.30 -13.49
CA ARG A 421 -13.30 -33.58 -14.37
C ARG A 421 -14.57 -33.08 -13.69
N ILE A 422 -15.21 -32.09 -14.28
CA ILE A 422 -16.43 -31.46 -13.72
C ILE A 422 -17.68 -32.34 -13.93
N GLY A 423 -17.54 -33.45 -14.65
CA GLY A 423 -18.66 -34.38 -14.89
C GLY A 423 -19.58 -33.99 -16.04
N VAL A 424 -19.18 -33.04 -16.88
CA VAL A 424 -19.88 -32.63 -18.08
C VAL A 424 -18.99 -32.93 -19.30
N ASP A 425 -19.45 -33.78 -20.22
CA ASP A 425 -18.63 -34.34 -21.32
C ASP A 425 -18.05 -33.31 -22.28
N VAL A 426 -18.72 -32.16 -22.45
CA VAL A 426 -18.28 -31.09 -23.35
C VAL A 426 -17.25 -30.14 -22.74
N LEU A 427 -17.04 -30.21 -21.40
CA LEU A 427 -16.07 -29.35 -20.74
C LEU A 427 -14.65 -29.93 -20.86
N PRO A 428 -13.66 -29.09 -21.22
CA PRO A 428 -12.28 -29.54 -21.27
C PRO A 428 -11.80 -29.94 -19.87
N PRO A 429 -10.92 -30.93 -19.77
CA PRO A 429 -10.31 -31.28 -18.49
C PRO A 429 -9.41 -30.12 -18.01
N ILE A 430 -9.59 -29.74 -16.75
CA ILE A 430 -8.84 -28.65 -16.13
C ILE A 430 -7.67 -29.24 -15.33
N PRO A 431 -6.41 -28.87 -15.60
CA PRO A 431 -5.30 -29.29 -14.76
C PRO A 431 -5.55 -28.80 -13.31
N LYS A 432 -5.45 -29.71 -12.35
CA LYS A 432 -5.55 -29.31 -10.94
C LYS A 432 -4.29 -28.52 -10.57
N ASP A 433 -4.46 -27.31 -10.07
CA ASP A 433 -3.37 -26.58 -9.44
C ASP A 433 -3.07 -27.23 -8.08
N THR A 434 -1.79 -27.33 -7.74
CA THR A 434 -1.33 -27.91 -6.46
C THR A 434 -1.22 -26.86 -5.36
N THR A 435 -1.35 -25.56 -5.71
CA THR A 435 -1.32 -24.45 -4.78
C THR A 435 -2.72 -23.85 -4.62
N ASP A 436 -3.30 -23.98 -3.42
CA ASP A 436 -4.47 -23.22 -3.03
C ASP A 436 -4.04 -21.90 -2.39
N ARG A 437 -4.93 -20.89 -2.37
CA ARG A 437 -4.68 -19.60 -1.71
C ARG A 437 -5.22 -19.64 -0.29
N ASN A 438 -4.37 -19.39 0.71
CA ASN A 438 -4.83 -19.16 2.08
C ASN A 438 -5.09 -17.65 2.27
N ARG A 439 -6.34 -17.22 2.23
CA ARG A 439 -6.75 -15.82 2.36
C ARG A 439 -6.40 -15.20 3.71
N THR A 440 -6.16 -16.01 4.74
CA THR A 440 -5.81 -15.53 6.07
C THR A 440 -4.30 -15.40 6.29
N SER A 441 -3.47 -15.85 5.34
CA SER A 441 -2.01 -15.79 5.47
C SER A 441 -1.48 -14.39 5.12
N PRO A 442 -0.63 -13.77 5.96
CA PRO A 442 0.03 -12.51 5.65
C PRO A 442 0.95 -12.57 4.44
N VAL A 443 1.60 -13.72 4.24
CA VAL A 443 2.49 -13.98 3.11
C VAL A 443 2.15 -15.34 2.53
N ALA A 444 1.81 -15.40 1.25
CA ALA A 444 1.46 -16.63 0.56
C ALA A 444 2.32 -16.84 -0.70
N PHE A 445 2.83 -18.06 -0.89
CA PHE A 445 3.45 -18.44 -2.15
C PHE A 445 2.38 -18.78 -3.19
N THR A 446 2.40 -18.13 -4.33
CA THR A 446 1.39 -18.26 -5.39
C THR A 446 2.01 -18.69 -6.71
N GLY A 447 2.73 -19.82 -6.71
CA GLY A 447 3.26 -20.50 -7.87
C GLY A 447 4.66 -20.07 -8.32
N ASN A 448 4.97 -18.78 -8.39
CA ASN A 448 6.30 -18.26 -8.76
C ASN A 448 6.61 -16.90 -8.13
N LYS A 449 5.85 -16.51 -7.11
CA LYS A 449 5.96 -15.25 -6.40
C LYS A 449 5.39 -15.39 -5.00
N PHE A 450 5.70 -14.43 -4.14
CA PHE A 450 5.08 -14.28 -2.83
C PHE A 450 4.12 -13.10 -2.85
N GLU A 451 2.91 -13.33 -2.41
CA GLU A 451 1.89 -12.31 -2.21
C GLU A 451 1.96 -11.83 -0.76
N PHE A 452 2.41 -10.59 -0.55
CA PHE A 452 2.40 -9.93 0.75
C PHE A 452 1.10 -9.15 0.88
N ARG A 453 0.19 -9.63 1.73
CA ARG A 453 -1.22 -9.22 1.83
C ARG A 453 -1.49 -8.12 2.85
N MET A 454 -0.50 -7.76 3.67
CA MET A 454 -0.66 -6.79 4.75
C MET A 454 -0.62 -5.32 4.33
N PRO A 455 0.04 -4.89 3.24
CA PRO A 455 0.04 -3.48 2.87
C PRO A 455 -1.36 -2.92 2.70
N GLY A 456 -1.59 -1.70 3.22
CA GLY A 456 -2.85 -1.00 3.12
C GLY A 456 -3.02 -0.30 1.76
N SER A 457 -4.27 -0.04 1.39
CA SER A 457 -4.65 0.53 0.09
C SER A 457 -4.04 1.92 -0.18
N SER A 458 -3.94 2.78 0.83
CA SER A 458 -3.35 4.12 0.69
C SER A 458 -1.81 4.13 0.71
N GLN A 459 -1.19 3.03 1.12
CA GLN A 459 0.23 2.94 1.38
C GLN A 459 1.06 2.91 0.10
N SER A 460 2.24 3.56 0.11
CA SER A 460 3.27 3.33 -0.91
C SER A 460 3.86 1.93 -0.78
N ILE A 461 4.04 1.24 -1.90
CA ILE A 461 4.65 -0.09 -1.93
C ILE A 461 6.17 -0.06 -1.69
N ALA A 462 6.79 1.13 -1.71
CA ALA A 462 8.24 1.28 -1.53
C ALA A 462 8.73 0.72 -0.18
N GLY A 463 8.04 1.03 0.92
CA GLY A 463 8.42 0.57 2.25
C GLY A 463 8.45 -0.96 2.40
N PRO A 464 7.31 -1.64 2.18
CA PRO A 464 7.25 -3.11 2.23
C PRO A 464 8.24 -3.79 1.29
N THR A 465 8.39 -3.29 0.07
CA THR A 465 9.33 -3.84 -0.92
C THR A 465 10.79 -3.65 -0.49
N THR A 466 11.12 -2.48 0.07
CA THR A 466 12.47 -2.21 0.64
C THR A 466 12.83 -3.22 1.71
N VAL A 467 11.91 -3.50 2.62
CA VAL A 467 12.14 -4.48 3.70
C VAL A 467 12.27 -5.88 3.12
N LEU A 468 11.36 -6.33 2.24
CA LEU A 468 11.45 -7.66 1.61
C LEU A 468 12.79 -7.84 0.90
N ASN A 469 13.18 -6.90 0.03
CA ASN A 469 14.46 -6.96 -0.68
C ASN A 469 15.65 -7.10 0.29
N THR A 470 15.65 -6.32 1.39
CA THR A 470 16.78 -6.26 2.32
C THR A 470 16.92 -7.53 3.17
N ILE A 471 15.80 -8.07 3.68
CA ILE A 471 15.83 -9.32 4.48
C ILE A 471 16.22 -10.53 3.62
N ILE A 472 15.83 -10.53 2.34
CA ILE A 472 16.26 -11.58 1.40
C ILE A 472 17.73 -11.39 1.02
N ALA A 473 18.19 -10.15 0.80
CA ALA A 473 19.62 -9.87 0.58
C ALA A 473 20.49 -10.39 1.73
N ASP A 474 20.06 -10.21 3.01
CA ASP A 474 20.78 -10.76 4.17
C ASP A 474 20.85 -12.29 4.13
N SER A 475 19.74 -12.95 3.82
CA SER A 475 19.71 -14.41 3.74
C SER A 475 20.62 -14.93 2.62
N LEU A 476 20.55 -14.34 1.43
CA LEU A 476 21.39 -14.71 0.29
C LEU A 476 22.89 -14.43 0.55
N CYS A 477 23.20 -13.32 1.25
CA CYS A 477 24.57 -13.00 1.64
C CYS A 477 25.15 -14.07 2.56
N VAL A 478 24.42 -14.45 3.61
CA VAL A 478 24.86 -15.50 4.57
C VAL A 478 25.04 -16.83 3.84
N PHE A 479 24.15 -17.17 2.93
CA PHE A 479 24.22 -18.40 2.13
C PHE A 479 25.41 -18.38 1.19
N ALA A 480 25.66 -17.27 0.48
CA ALA A 480 26.80 -17.13 -0.39
C ALA A 480 28.13 -17.23 0.38
N ASP A 481 28.24 -16.53 1.51
CA ASP A 481 29.45 -16.54 2.35
C ASP A 481 29.82 -17.95 2.86
N GLU A 482 28.83 -18.81 3.09
CA GLU A 482 29.03 -20.21 3.50
C GLU A 482 29.38 -21.09 2.30
N LEU A 483 28.61 -21.00 1.23
CA LEU A 483 28.76 -21.85 0.05
C LEU A 483 30.04 -21.56 -0.75
N GLU A 484 30.51 -20.31 -0.79
CA GLU A 484 31.78 -19.93 -1.43
C GLU A 484 33.00 -20.55 -0.76
N LYS A 485 32.90 -20.87 0.52
CA LYS A 485 33.99 -21.48 1.31
C LYS A 485 33.91 -23.00 1.40
N ALA A 486 32.81 -23.58 0.91
CA ALA A 486 32.57 -25.02 1.05
C ALA A 486 33.49 -25.83 0.11
N PRO A 487 34.13 -26.89 0.63
CA PRO A 487 34.98 -27.78 -0.20
C PRO A 487 34.14 -28.61 -1.18
N ASP A 488 32.88 -28.92 -0.85
CA ASP A 488 31.90 -29.58 -1.69
C ASP A 488 30.60 -28.80 -1.69
N PHE A 489 30.34 -28.12 -2.79
CA PHE A 489 29.18 -27.27 -2.97
C PHE A 489 27.86 -28.03 -2.80
N THR A 490 27.74 -29.23 -3.38
CA THR A 490 26.49 -29.98 -3.39
C THR A 490 26.08 -30.44 -1.99
N THR A 491 27.02 -30.97 -1.21
CA THR A 491 26.78 -31.39 0.17
C THR A 491 26.46 -30.18 1.03
N ALA A 492 27.24 -29.10 0.92
CA ALA A 492 27.02 -27.89 1.71
C ALA A 492 25.65 -27.25 1.41
N LEU A 493 25.24 -27.24 0.14
CA LEU A 493 23.95 -26.72 -0.30
C LEU A 493 22.78 -27.50 0.34
N HIS A 494 22.83 -28.83 0.31
CA HIS A 494 21.79 -29.66 0.92
C HIS A 494 21.69 -29.44 2.43
N GLU A 495 22.83 -29.44 3.12
CA GLU A 495 22.87 -29.19 4.58
C GLU A 495 22.38 -27.77 4.94
N LEU A 496 22.75 -26.77 4.15
CA LEU A 496 22.29 -25.39 4.33
C LEU A 496 20.77 -25.28 4.20
N ILE A 497 20.19 -25.84 3.13
CA ILE A 497 18.74 -25.80 2.90
C ILE A 497 18.01 -26.53 4.04
N LYS A 498 18.44 -27.74 4.39
CA LYS A 498 17.86 -28.54 5.48
C LYS A 498 17.90 -27.80 6.82
N ARG A 499 19.08 -27.31 7.20
CA ARG A 499 19.26 -26.56 8.44
C ARG A 499 18.38 -25.30 8.46
N THR A 500 18.29 -24.57 7.36
CA THR A 500 17.47 -23.35 7.27
C THR A 500 16.00 -23.65 7.48
N PHE A 501 15.46 -24.66 6.81
CA PHE A 501 14.04 -25.04 7.04
C PHE A 501 13.78 -25.59 8.46
N LYS A 502 14.75 -26.29 9.04
CA LYS A 502 14.63 -26.76 10.42
C LYS A 502 14.60 -25.60 11.43
N ASP A 503 15.48 -24.60 11.25
CA ASP A 503 15.66 -23.51 12.22
C ASP A 503 14.58 -22.41 12.05
N HIS A 504 14.10 -22.20 10.84
CA HIS A 504 13.17 -21.11 10.47
C HIS A 504 11.78 -21.57 10.04
N GLY A 505 11.52 -22.87 9.99
CA GLY A 505 10.22 -23.44 9.60
C GLY A 505 9.06 -23.09 10.55
N ARG A 506 9.36 -22.56 11.73
CA ARG A 506 8.34 -22.10 12.68
C ARG A 506 7.41 -21.01 12.12
N ILE A 507 7.85 -20.26 11.09
CA ILE A 507 7.06 -19.22 10.42
C ILE A 507 6.04 -19.80 9.42
N LEU A 508 6.21 -21.09 9.03
CA LEU A 508 5.31 -21.74 8.07
C LEU A 508 4.00 -22.12 8.75
N PHE A 509 2.88 -21.69 8.15
CA PHE A 509 1.56 -21.98 8.66
C PHE A 509 0.52 -22.08 7.53
N GLY A 510 -0.12 -23.23 7.42
CA GLY A 510 -1.14 -23.54 6.41
C GLY A 510 -2.58 -23.50 6.92
N GLY A 511 -2.80 -23.20 8.21
CA GLY A 511 -4.12 -23.20 8.83
C GLY A 511 -4.87 -21.86 8.73
N ASN A 512 -6.01 -21.79 9.45
CA ASN A 512 -6.81 -20.55 9.53
C ASN A 512 -6.17 -19.52 10.47
N GLY A 513 -5.64 -18.44 9.93
CA GLY A 513 -4.99 -17.37 10.70
C GLY A 513 -5.94 -16.56 11.59
N TYR A 514 -7.25 -16.67 11.42
CA TYR A 514 -8.24 -15.99 12.28
C TYR A 514 -8.63 -16.80 13.53
N ASP A 515 -8.21 -18.05 13.62
CA ASP A 515 -8.52 -18.89 14.76
C ASP A 515 -7.72 -18.45 16.00
N GLU A 516 -8.38 -18.34 17.15
CA GLU A 516 -7.70 -17.98 18.41
C GLU A 516 -6.59 -18.97 18.77
N SER A 517 -6.76 -20.25 18.42
CA SER A 517 -5.74 -21.28 18.58
C SER A 517 -4.45 -20.97 17.81
N TRP A 518 -4.53 -20.20 16.71
CA TRP A 518 -3.33 -19.75 16.01
C TRP A 518 -2.52 -18.73 16.83
N VAL A 519 -3.18 -17.84 17.55
CA VAL A 519 -2.49 -16.85 18.39
C VAL A 519 -1.67 -17.57 19.47
N GLU A 520 -2.27 -18.57 20.14
CA GLU A 520 -1.58 -19.39 21.15
C GLU A 520 -0.43 -20.20 20.54
N GLU A 521 -0.65 -20.81 19.39
CA GLU A 521 0.36 -21.58 18.67
C GLU A 521 1.51 -20.69 18.19
N ALA A 522 1.23 -19.50 17.69
CA ALA A 522 2.23 -18.53 17.26
C ALA A 522 3.12 -18.07 18.43
N GLU A 523 2.51 -17.80 19.58
CA GLU A 523 3.24 -17.45 20.80
C GLU A 523 4.15 -18.61 21.25
N ARG A 524 3.64 -19.87 21.24
CA ARG A 524 4.42 -21.07 21.55
C ARG A 524 5.60 -21.25 20.59
N ARG A 525 5.46 -20.88 19.32
CA ARG A 525 6.53 -20.88 18.31
C ARG A 525 7.49 -19.70 18.45
N GLY A 526 7.21 -18.73 19.33
CA GLY A 526 8.00 -17.51 19.53
C GLY A 526 7.82 -16.50 18.39
N LEU A 527 6.67 -16.51 17.70
CA LEU A 527 6.31 -15.50 16.72
C LEU A 527 5.70 -14.28 17.44
N LYS A 528 5.95 -13.09 16.89
CA LYS A 528 5.45 -11.84 17.47
C LYS A 528 4.03 -11.51 17.00
N ASN A 529 3.17 -11.12 17.94
CA ASN A 529 1.84 -10.60 17.67
C ASN A 529 1.82 -9.08 17.92
N LEU A 530 2.21 -8.31 16.91
CA LEU A 530 2.26 -6.84 16.97
C LEU A 530 0.94 -6.27 16.45
N LYS A 531 -0.10 -6.30 17.30
CA LYS A 531 -1.51 -6.06 16.92
C LYS A 531 -1.76 -4.70 16.27
N ASN A 532 -1.08 -3.65 16.76
CA ASN A 532 -1.26 -2.29 16.30
C ASN A 532 0.08 -1.58 16.08
N SER A 533 0.03 -0.40 15.48
CA SER A 533 1.22 0.39 15.16
C SER A 533 1.97 0.86 16.39
N SER A 534 1.27 1.09 17.52
CA SER A 534 1.93 1.54 18.77
C SER A 534 2.82 0.45 19.37
N THR A 535 2.51 -0.82 19.10
CA THR A 535 3.36 -1.96 19.51
C THR A 535 4.37 -2.34 18.44
N ALA A 536 4.11 -2.07 17.17
CA ALA A 536 4.98 -2.47 16.06
C ALA A 536 6.13 -1.47 15.82
N LEU A 537 5.85 -0.17 15.73
CA LEU A 537 6.85 0.83 15.33
C LEU A 537 8.08 0.90 16.25
N PRO A 538 8.00 0.72 17.56
CA PRO A 538 9.21 0.65 18.42
C PRO A 538 10.19 -0.46 18.02
N GLU A 539 9.70 -1.57 17.47
CA GLU A 539 10.52 -2.70 17.01
C GLU A 539 11.42 -2.34 15.82
N TYR A 540 11.12 -1.26 15.10
CA TYR A 540 11.95 -0.76 14.01
C TYR A 540 13.38 -0.46 14.44
N MET A 541 13.56 0.02 15.69
CA MET A 541 14.84 0.39 16.29
C MET A 541 15.59 -0.77 16.97
N LEU A 542 15.13 -2.02 16.84
CA LEU A 542 15.88 -3.16 17.35
C LEU A 542 17.29 -3.21 16.74
N PRO A 543 18.35 -3.47 17.55
CA PRO A 543 19.73 -3.47 17.06
C PRO A 543 19.94 -4.32 15.80
N LYS A 544 19.32 -5.49 15.72
CA LYS A 544 19.41 -6.36 14.53
C LYS A 544 18.81 -5.74 13.26
N ASN A 545 17.76 -4.91 13.39
CA ASN A 545 17.13 -4.23 12.29
C ASN A 545 17.96 -3.04 11.82
N VAL A 546 18.51 -2.27 12.73
CA VAL A 546 19.45 -1.18 12.44
C VAL A 546 20.71 -1.73 11.75
N GLU A 547 21.29 -2.82 12.29
CA GLU A 547 22.44 -3.49 11.69
C GLU A 547 22.13 -3.98 10.27
N LEU A 548 20.97 -4.62 10.06
CA LEU A 548 20.55 -5.09 8.75
C LEU A 548 20.53 -3.93 7.73
N LEU A 549 19.80 -2.89 8.05
CA LEU A 549 19.53 -1.78 7.13
C LEU A 549 20.79 -0.98 6.79
N THR A 550 21.68 -0.82 7.77
CA THR A 550 22.97 -0.13 7.58
C THR A 550 24.00 -0.99 6.86
N LYS A 551 24.08 -2.30 7.17
CA LYS A 551 25.01 -3.26 6.54
C LYS A 551 24.88 -3.28 5.00
N TYR A 552 23.65 -3.19 4.50
CA TYR A 552 23.40 -3.21 3.06
C TYR A 552 23.32 -1.81 2.43
N GLY A 553 23.57 -0.76 3.23
CA GLY A 553 23.53 0.62 2.76
C GLY A 553 22.16 1.09 2.30
N VAL A 554 21.09 0.43 2.78
CA VAL A 554 19.70 0.81 2.47
C VAL A 554 19.34 2.10 3.19
N TYR A 555 19.73 2.19 4.45
CA TYR A 555 19.61 3.40 5.26
C TYR A 555 20.90 3.67 6.02
N THR A 556 21.17 4.93 6.32
CA THR A 556 22.06 5.32 7.41
C THR A 556 21.33 5.20 8.76
N GLU A 557 22.06 5.12 9.86
CA GLU A 557 21.45 5.09 11.19
C GLU A 557 20.59 6.34 11.45
N ALA A 558 21.05 7.51 11.01
CA ALA A 558 20.31 8.75 11.11
C ALA A 558 18.99 8.70 10.31
N GLU A 559 19.01 8.14 9.11
CA GLU A 559 17.79 7.95 8.29
C GLU A 559 16.80 6.98 8.97
N ILE A 560 17.26 5.95 9.68
CA ILE A 560 16.41 5.01 10.41
C ILE A 560 15.71 5.70 11.58
N ILE A 561 16.48 6.43 12.40
CA ILE A 561 15.96 7.18 13.55
C ILE A 561 14.90 8.18 13.09
N ALA A 562 15.23 8.98 12.09
CA ALA A 562 14.32 9.99 11.57
C ALA A 562 13.01 9.41 11.01
N ARG A 563 13.08 8.29 10.29
CA ARG A 563 11.87 7.64 9.74
C ARG A 563 10.99 7.08 10.85
N ASN A 564 11.59 6.48 11.86
CA ASN A 564 10.84 5.97 13.01
C ASN A 564 10.10 7.11 13.73
N GLU A 565 10.77 8.24 13.97
CA GLU A 565 10.14 9.45 14.53
C GLU A 565 8.98 9.95 13.68
N ILE A 566 9.17 10.07 12.35
CA ILE A 566 8.13 10.52 11.42
C ILE A 566 6.92 9.58 11.46
N HIS A 567 7.14 8.25 11.50
CA HIS A 567 6.03 7.29 11.55
C HIS A 567 5.23 7.39 12.86
N MET A 568 5.91 7.54 14.00
CA MET A 568 5.25 7.70 15.29
C MET A 568 4.50 9.03 15.39
N GLU A 569 5.11 10.14 14.96
CA GLU A 569 4.43 11.44 14.90
C GLU A 569 3.21 11.42 13.98
N HIS A 570 3.33 10.78 12.81
CA HIS A 570 2.23 10.66 11.86
C HIS A 570 1.04 9.91 12.48
N TYR A 571 1.31 8.79 13.19
CA TYR A 571 0.28 8.06 13.93
C TYR A 571 -0.45 8.96 14.92
N CYS A 572 0.29 9.69 15.76
CA CYS A 572 -0.29 10.60 16.74
C CYS A 572 -1.15 11.69 16.09
N LYS A 573 -0.65 12.29 15.00
CA LYS A 573 -1.37 13.35 14.27
C LYS A 573 -2.67 12.84 13.64
N VAL A 574 -2.65 11.63 13.04
CA VAL A 574 -3.86 11.03 12.47
C VAL A 574 -4.92 10.78 13.54
N ILE A 575 -4.56 10.14 14.66
CA ILE A 575 -5.50 9.87 15.75
C ILE A 575 -6.01 11.17 16.39
N ALA A 576 -5.16 12.20 16.51
CA ALA A 576 -5.59 13.52 16.99
C ALA A 576 -6.64 14.15 16.07
N ILE A 577 -6.38 14.18 14.75
CA ILE A 577 -7.33 14.73 13.75
C ILE A 577 -8.66 13.96 13.79
N GLU A 578 -8.62 12.64 13.86
CA GLU A 578 -9.81 11.81 13.97
C GLU A 578 -10.60 12.12 15.25
N GLY A 579 -9.91 12.24 16.40
CA GLY A 579 -10.52 12.57 17.68
C GLY A 579 -11.16 13.96 17.69
N GLU A 580 -10.47 14.97 17.19
CA GLU A 580 -10.97 16.34 17.05
C GLU A 580 -12.17 16.41 16.10
N THR A 581 -12.10 15.72 14.95
CA THR A 581 -13.20 15.63 13.98
C THR A 581 -14.43 14.97 14.61
N LEU A 582 -14.25 13.87 15.35
CA LEU A 582 -15.36 13.19 16.03
C LEU A 582 -16.01 14.10 17.08
N VAL A 583 -15.23 14.84 17.87
CA VAL A 583 -15.75 15.82 18.85
C VAL A 583 -16.57 16.89 18.14
N ASP A 584 -16.06 17.44 17.03
CA ASP A 584 -16.73 18.48 16.25
C ASP A 584 -18.08 18.01 15.70
N MET A 585 -18.09 16.86 15.03
CA MET A 585 -19.31 16.25 14.45
C MET A 585 -20.36 15.94 15.53
N VAL A 586 -19.94 15.47 16.71
CA VAL A 586 -20.86 15.18 17.80
C VAL A 586 -21.40 16.46 18.41
N GLN A 587 -20.55 17.44 18.68
CA GLN A 587 -20.93 18.71 19.30
C GLN A 587 -21.90 19.52 18.42
N HIS A 588 -21.65 19.61 17.13
CA HIS A 588 -22.42 20.42 16.21
C HIS A 588 -23.57 19.69 15.52
N GLY A 589 -23.47 18.37 15.36
CA GLY A 589 -24.45 17.53 14.66
C GLY A 589 -25.27 16.65 15.59
N VAL A 590 -24.66 15.57 16.10
CA VAL A 590 -25.39 14.46 16.74
C VAL A 590 -26.16 14.88 17.96
N LEU A 591 -25.56 15.61 18.93
CA LEU A 591 -26.22 16.03 20.18
C LEU A 591 -27.44 16.87 19.89
N ASN A 592 -27.37 17.78 18.93
CA ASN A 592 -28.47 18.66 18.55
C ASN A 592 -29.59 17.89 17.87
N ALA A 593 -29.26 17.05 16.88
CA ALA A 593 -30.22 16.22 16.15
C ALA A 593 -31.06 15.31 17.07
N VAL A 594 -30.40 14.64 18.01
CA VAL A 594 -31.07 13.80 19.01
C VAL A 594 -31.95 14.62 19.94
N SER A 595 -31.51 15.81 20.35
CA SER A 595 -32.31 16.73 21.21
C SER A 595 -33.55 17.24 20.49
N GLU A 596 -33.44 17.64 19.21
CA GLU A 596 -34.55 18.07 18.37
C GLU A 596 -35.59 16.96 18.17
N TYR A 597 -35.13 15.74 17.85
CA TYR A 597 -36.02 14.59 17.71
C TYR A 597 -36.71 14.23 19.02
N THR A 598 -36.02 14.29 20.15
CA THR A 598 -36.57 14.06 21.46
C THR A 598 -37.65 15.14 21.85
N ALA A 599 -37.43 16.39 21.45
CA ALA A 599 -38.39 17.46 21.60
C ALA A 599 -39.66 17.21 20.75
N ALA A 600 -39.51 16.78 19.49
CA ALA A 600 -40.65 16.43 18.63
C ALA A 600 -41.49 15.26 19.19
N LEU A 601 -40.80 14.22 19.68
CA LEU A 601 -41.48 13.10 20.36
C LEU A 601 -42.24 13.56 21.62
N SER A 602 -41.65 14.46 22.42
CA SER A 602 -42.26 15.03 23.64
C SER A 602 -43.50 15.86 23.30
N GLU A 603 -43.43 16.66 22.25
CA GLU A 603 -44.60 17.40 21.75
C GLU A 603 -45.71 16.46 21.27
N THR A 604 -45.37 15.41 20.57
CA THR A 604 -46.30 14.36 20.10
C THR A 604 -46.98 13.67 21.30
N LEU A 605 -46.22 13.30 22.32
CA LEU A 605 -46.71 12.70 23.54
C LEU A 605 -47.74 13.62 24.26
N ILE A 606 -47.39 14.90 24.40
CA ILE A 606 -48.27 15.91 25.02
C ILE A 606 -49.56 16.07 24.23
N LYS A 607 -49.47 16.20 22.89
CA LYS A 607 -50.63 16.34 21.99
C LYS A 607 -51.56 15.12 22.07
N LYS A 608 -51.02 13.90 22.05
CA LYS A 608 -51.78 12.64 22.18
C LYS A 608 -52.54 12.58 23.51
N ARG A 609 -51.89 12.83 24.63
CA ARG A 609 -52.48 12.81 25.97
C ARG A 609 -53.56 13.90 26.16
N LYS A 610 -53.35 15.08 25.56
CA LYS A 610 -54.33 16.15 25.56
C LYS A 610 -55.59 15.81 24.75
N ALA A 611 -55.42 15.13 23.62
CA ALA A 611 -56.54 14.73 22.75
C ALA A 611 -57.32 13.55 23.33
N LEU A 612 -56.63 12.56 23.90
CA LEU A 612 -57.22 11.38 24.52
C LEU A 612 -56.35 10.94 25.70
N PRO A 613 -56.75 11.26 26.97
CA PRO A 613 -55.95 11.05 28.18
C PRO A 613 -55.44 9.61 28.37
N GLU A 614 -56.23 8.62 28.00
CA GLU A 614 -55.92 7.19 28.16
C GLU A 614 -55.23 6.56 26.94
N VAL A 615 -54.83 7.35 25.94
CA VAL A 615 -54.13 6.80 24.76
C VAL A 615 -52.80 6.19 25.17
N PRO A 616 -52.48 5.00 24.67
CA PRO A 616 -51.17 4.41 24.89
C PRO A 616 -50.05 5.26 24.22
N CYS A 617 -49.08 5.69 25.02
CA CYS A 617 -47.91 6.46 24.54
C CYS A 617 -46.61 5.76 24.88
N ARG A 618 -46.61 4.41 24.83
CA ARG A 618 -45.45 3.60 25.18
C ARG A 618 -44.26 3.85 24.25
N VAL A 619 -44.51 4.04 22.96
CA VAL A 619 -43.46 4.26 21.95
C VAL A 619 -42.72 5.57 22.22
N GLU A 620 -43.47 6.67 22.34
CA GLU A 620 -42.89 7.99 22.58
C GLU A 620 -42.14 8.03 23.92
N SER A 621 -42.75 7.50 24.99
CA SER A 621 -42.13 7.49 26.31
C SER A 621 -40.85 6.66 26.36
N ALA A 622 -40.82 5.49 25.67
CA ALA A 622 -39.65 4.66 25.61
C ALA A 622 -38.50 5.32 24.81
N LEU A 623 -38.83 5.90 23.64
CA LEU A 623 -37.84 6.59 22.82
C LEU A 623 -37.28 7.83 23.52
N ILE A 624 -38.12 8.67 24.09
CA ILE A 624 -37.68 9.86 24.85
C ILE A 624 -36.70 9.46 25.97
N GLY A 625 -37.05 8.45 26.77
CA GLY A 625 -36.18 7.98 27.86
C GLY A 625 -34.85 7.42 27.36
N THR A 626 -34.89 6.60 26.34
CA THR A 626 -33.67 5.97 25.78
C THR A 626 -32.75 7.00 25.09
N LEU A 627 -33.30 7.85 24.23
CA LEU A 627 -32.55 8.88 23.52
C LEU A 627 -31.92 9.88 24.48
N SER A 628 -32.68 10.35 25.52
CA SER A 628 -32.14 11.26 26.53
C SER A 628 -30.95 10.64 27.27
N SER A 629 -31.10 9.40 27.75
CA SER A 629 -30.01 8.72 28.47
C SER A 629 -28.78 8.48 27.62
N LEU A 630 -28.95 8.10 26.35
CA LEU A 630 -27.83 7.92 25.42
C LEU A 630 -27.16 9.25 25.07
N ASN A 631 -27.94 10.34 24.93
CA ASN A 631 -27.42 11.67 24.63
C ASN A 631 -26.61 12.26 25.79
N GLU A 632 -27.03 12.04 27.03
CA GLU A 632 -26.24 12.37 28.23
C GLU A 632 -24.95 11.57 28.28
N SER A 633 -25.00 10.23 28.03
CA SER A 633 -23.82 9.38 27.96
C SER A 633 -22.86 9.82 26.86
N LEU A 634 -23.38 10.24 25.70
CA LEU A 634 -22.57 10.76 24.60
C LEU A 634 -21.86 12.06 24.98
N LEU A 635 -22.55 12.97 25.66
CA LEU A 635 -21.95 14.21 26.17
C LEU A 635 -20.80 13.94 27.14
N ASP A 636 -20.98 13.02 28.10
CA ASP A 636 -19.91 12.66 29.04
C ASP A 636 -18.67 12.07 28.32
N LYS A 637 -18.90 11.18 27.34
CA LYS A 637 -17.83 10.58 26.55
C LYS A 637 -17.11 11.61 25.66
N MET A 638 -17.85 12.55 25.06
CA MET A 638 -17.28 13.64 24.28
C MET A 638 -16.39 14.54 25.16
N VAL A 639 -16.85 14.91 26.36
CA VAL A 639 -16.05 15.69 27.30
C VAL A 639 -14.78 14.94 27.72
N SER A 640 -14.89 13.63 27.96
CA SER A 640 -13.73 12.77 28.28
C SER A 640 -12.72 12.71 27.14
N LEU A 641 -13.18 12.53 25.89
CA LEU A 641 -12.31 12.52 24.71
C LEU A 641 -11.63 13.86 24.49
N LYS A 642 -12.38 14.96 24.60
CA LYS A 642 -11.85 16.33 24.47
C LYS A 642 -10.78 16.61 25.52
N SER A 643 -11.02 16.21 26.78
CA SER A 643 -10.02 16.33 27.83
C SER A 643 -8.74 15.51 27.52
N ALA A 644 -8.87 14.31 27.00
CA ALA A 644 -7.70 13.50 26.61
C ALA A 644 -6.88 14.15 25.49
N LEU A 645 -7.54 14.77 24.51
CA LEU A 645 -6.88 15.51 23.44
C LEU A 645 -6.13 16.75 23.97
N GLU A 646 -6.74 17.51 24.85
CA GLU A 646 -6.20 18.76 25.43
C GLU A 646 -5.05 18.50 26.43
N THR A 647 -5.06 17.35 27.09
CA THR A 647 -4.08 17.00 28.13
C THR A 647 -3.01 16.02 27.66
N ALA A 648 -2.82 15.88 26.36
CA ALA A 648 -1.78 14.99 25.80
C ALA A 648 -0.39 15.34 26.41
N PRO A 649 0.35 14.36 26.93
CA PRO A 649 1.59 14.61 27.65
C PRO A 649 2.72 15.04 26.71
N SER A 650 3.62 15.90 27.21
CA SER A 650 4.87 16.24 26.50
C SER A 650 5.96 15.23 26.83
N VAL A 651 5.94 14.11 26.12
CA VAL A 651 6.85 12.96 26.32
C VAL A 651 7.47 12.54 24.99
N GLY A 652 8.34 11.53 25.01
CA GLY A 652 8.94 10.99 23.78
C GLY A 652 7.91 10.35 22.84
N SER A 653 8.21 10.29 21.54
CA SER A 653 7.28 9.89 20.48
C SER A 653 6.63 8.51 20.71
N ALA A 654 7.39 7.55 21.24
CA ALA A 654 6.85 6.20 21.52
C ALA A 654 5.84 6.20 22.68
N GLU A 655 6.10 6.96 23.73
CA GLU A 655 5.18 7.11 24.87
C GLU A 655 3.95 7.92 24.46
N LEU A 656 4.13 8.96 23.67
CA LEU A 656 3.04 9.76 23.12
C LEU A 656 2.13 8.93 22.23
N MET A 657 2.71 8.11 21.35
CA MET A 657 1.94 7.21 20.47
C MET A 657 1.12 6.18 21.28
N LYS A 658 1.72 5.63 22.35
CA LYS A 658 0.98 4.75 23.26
C LYS A 658 -0.17 5.47 23.94
N TYR A 659 0.03 6.72 24.38
CA TYR A 659 -1.05 7.55 24.94
C TYR A 659 -2.17 7.77 23.93
N TYR A 660 -1.87 8.14 22.68
CA TYR A 660 -2.90 8.34 21.65
C TYR A 660 -3.68 7.06 21.37
N HIS A 661 -3.01 5.90 21.39
CA HIS A 661 -3.72 4.63 21.26
C HIS A 661 -4.61 4.33 22.46
N ASP A 662 -4.06 4.35 23.68
CA ASP A 662 -4.74 3.85 24.88
C ASP A 662 -5.79 4.83 25.42
N GLU A 663 -5.55 6.15 25.28
CA GLU A 663 -6.37 7.18 25.89
C GLU A 663 -7.27 7.93 24.87
N VAL A 664 -6.81 8.13 23.64
CA VAL A 664 -7.61 8.85 22.65
C VAL A 664 -8.40 7.86 21.78
N PHE A 665 -7.73 6.94 21.11
CA PHE A 665 -8.38 6.01 20.18
C PHE A 665 -9.44 5.13 20.87
N LEU A 666 -9.14 4.55 22.03
CA LEU A 666 -10.12 3.73 22.75
C LEU A 666 -11.34 4.52 23.22
N ARG A 667 -11.19 5.81 23.55
CA ARG A 667 -12.35 6.68 23.86
C ARG A 667 -13.19 6.99 22.63
N MET A 668 -12.56 7.12 21.46
CA MET A 668 -13.29 7.28 20.19
C MET A 668 -14.15 6.04 19.89
N GLU A 669 -13.61 4.85 20.04
CA GLU A 669 -14.34 3.58 19.84
C GLU A 669 -15.51 3.44 20.85
N ASP A 670 -15.28 3.80 22.11
CA ASP A 670 -16.34 3.79 23.14
C ASP A 670 -17.45 4.81 22.83
N MET A 671 -17.08 5.99 22.34
CA MET A 671 -18.03 7.03 21.92
C MET A 671 -18.83 6.60 20.68
N ARG A 672 -18.18 5.97 19.70
CA ARG A 672 -18.80 5.40 18.51
C ARG A 672 -19.94 4.44 18.85
N THR A 673 -19.77 3.56 19.85
CA THR A 673 -20.80 2.59 20.21
C THR A 673 -22.12 3.24 20.63
N VAL A 674 -22.07 4.45 21.20
CA VAL A 674 -23.24 5.24 21.59
C VAL A 674 -23.85 5.94 20.38
N ILE A 675 -23.00 6.52 19.52
CA ILE A 675 -23.46 7.23 18.32
C ILE A 675 -24.18 6.26 17.36
N ASP A 676 -23.60 5.09 17.10
CA ASP A 676 -24.19 4.07 16.22
C ASP A 676 -25.57 3.62 16.75
N LYS A 677 -25.76 3.57 18.08
CA LYS A 677 -27.08 3.33 18.69
C LYS A 677 -28.06 4.48 18.48
N LEU A 678 -27.61 5.71 18.68
CA LEU A 678 -28.42 6.90 18.47
C LEU A 678 -28.88 7.00 17.01
N GLU A 679 -28.02 6.69 16.05
CA GLU A 679 -28.37 6.65 14.63
C GLU A 679 -29.53 5.68 14.35
N THR A 680 -29.53 4.48 14.95
CA THR A 680 -30.63 3.51 14.75
C THR A 680 -31.97 3.91 15.36
N LEU A 681 -31.97 4.83 16.33
CA LEU A 681 -33.15 5.24 17.07
C LEU A 681 -33.70 6.61 16.64
N THR A 682 -32.87 7.45 16.05
CA THR A 682 -33.23 8.79 15.59
C THR A 682 -33.88 8.69 14.20
N ALA A 683 -34.97 9.39 13.98
CA ALA A 683 -35.63 9.40 12.69
C ALA A 683 -34.73 10.03 11.62
N VAL A 684 -34.75 9.46 10.42
CA VAL A 684 -33.85 9.82 9.30
C VAL A 684 -33.88 11.33 8.98
N GLU A 685 -35.05 11.96 9.07
CA GLU A 685 -35.22 13.39 8.84
C GLU A 685 -34.53 14.31 9.87
N TYR A 686 -34.13 13.76 11.02
CA TYR A 686 -33.38 14.47 12.06
C TYR A 686 -31.88 14.09 12.03
N TRP A 687 -31.52 12.93 11.47
CA TRP A 687 -30.13 12.48 11.47
C TRP A 687 -29.31 13.28 10.45
N PRO A 688 -28.24 13.98 10.87
CA PRO A 688 -27.58 14.98 10.02
C PRO A 688 -26.56 14.42 9.04
N TYR A 689 -26.29 13.13 9.03
CA TYR A 689 -25.23 12.52 8.23
C TYR A 689 -25.74 11.38 7.36
N PRO A 690 -25.23 11.23 6.13
CA PRO A 690 -25.49 10.04 5.31
C PRO A 690 -25.15 8.75 6.05
N SER A 691 -26.06 7.77 5.99
CA SER A 691 -25.87 6.47 6.60
C SER A 691 -24.98 5.55 5.75
N TYR A 692 -24.55 4.42 6.31
CA TYR A 692 -23.86 3.39 5.54
C TYR A 692 -24.74 2.84 4.41
N TYR A 693 -26.06 2.77 4.60
CA TYR A 693 -26.99 2.37 3.55
C TYR A 693 -26.91 3.33 2.35
N ASP A 694 -26.91 4.62 2.59
CA ASP A 694 -26.86 5.65 1.55
C ASP A 694 -25.54 5.56 0.77
N MET A 695 -24.42 5.45 1.47
CA MET A 695 -23.09 5.49 0.86
C MET A 695 -22.69 4.19 0.15
N LEU A 696 -23.02 3.03 0.71
CA LEU A 696 -22.58 1.74 0.18
C LEU A 696 -23.49 1.18 -0.95
N PHE A 697 -24.71 1.70 -1.08
CA PHE A 697 -25.68 1.17 -2.03
C PHE A 697 -26.16 2.18 -3.10
N SER A 698 -25.64 3.41 -3.10
CA SER A 698 -25.99 4.45 -4.08
C SER A 698 -25.29 4.31 -5.41
N VAL A 699 -24.12 3.68 -5.45
CA VAL A 699 -23.27 3.57 -6.65
C VAL A 699 -23.34 2.19 -7.28
#